data_ae012e437293faa80f6b3bf28e728579
#
_entry.id   ae012e437293faa80f6b3bf28e728579
#
_cell.length_a   1.000
_cell.length_b   1.000
_cell.length_c   1.000
_cell.angle_alpha   90.00
_cell.angle_beta   90.00
_cell.angle_gamma   90.00
#
_symmetry.space_group_name_H-M   'P 1'
#
loop_
_entity.id
_entity.type
_entity.pdbx_description
1 polymer ?
#
loop_
_entity_poly.entity_id
_entity_poly.type
_entity_poly.pdbx_seq_one_letter_code
_entity_poly.pdbx_strand_id
1 'polypeptide(L)'
;MSFLAPQLAIVVAGIAVPLLVAMYFLKLRRRRLLVSSTLLWKKAIQDMQVNAPFQKLRRNLLLLLQLLILASLLFATARPILRATSQPSQRVVILLDHSASMNAIDVSGTGWTRLDEAKLAARELVDNLADGSNAMVVAFAERPRTLTRFVSDPRKLRAAIKLVSPTDQSGRLEPALRIIEPEALRSEASDGEPLVVYVVSDGRLHLPEAGTLSLRGADLRFVRIGTDHPDNLGIVSFSARRDLDKPQKVQLFARLLNDGAELVRANLTLLVDGRVAQVRPLRVEAGQSKSIQFSFVMPGSGLIELSHDREDDLSVDDSVSMLLAPSRRLRVLLVGEANAFIEHAVRAAGIRRLVRMTSKKFENQAPHHLVRGGWDAVDGGEAFDVIIFDGHTPQRVPMVNSLYFGAVPPIEGLAIKPSHVDSPASELLLDWSRMHPLTRYVSLDDVILSRPGRLTLPDQAKVLFIGREGPVMAELVHEGVHHVVSSFDILHTFWPMHVSFPVFVSNALQNLGLGAMADQAGIAYTTGQVAAVPVAGNLERVRYRGPLAMDKPVRMRKATLDAFVRTGIYVAVEGVDPPFDRLPVNLLDSLESSLCPADVLEVGTIVAEGQARSVAIHREVWPWFIWAALGILMLEWFVYTRRMYL
;
A
#
# COMPACT_ATOMS: atom_id res chain seq x y z
N MET A 1 -39.10 -13.55 12.92
CA MET A 1 -38.41 -14.85 12.89
C MET A 1 -38.11 -15.21 11.44
N SER A 2 -36.87 -15.44 11.08
CA SER A 2 -36.46 -15.99 9.78
C SER A 2 -35.98 -17.43 9.97
N PHE A 3 -36.05 -18.25 8.92
CA PHE A 3 -35.67 -19.66 8.98
C PHE A 3 -34.46 -19.88 8.08
N LEU A 4 -33.43 -20.58 8.56
CA LEU A 4 -32.18 -20.84 7.81
C LEU A 4 -32.39 -21.95 6.76
N ALA A 5 -33.21 -22.95 7.05
CA ALA A 5 -33.45 -24.11 6.19
C ALA A 5 -34.92 -24.48 6.02
N PRO A 6 -35.79 -23.55 5.52
CA PRO A 6 -37.21 -23.82 5.37
C PRO A 6 -37.50 -24.95 4.37
N GLN A 7 -36.69 -25.07 3.32
CA GLN A 7 -36.86 -26.11 2.29
C GLN A 7 -36.68 -27.52 2.86
N LEU A 8 -35.67 -27.72 3.72
CA LEU A 8 -35.40 -29.01 4.36
C LEU A 8 -36.57 -29.41 5.27
N ALA A 9 -37.09 -28.46 6.05
CA ALA A 9 -38.23 -28.69 6.94
C ALA A 9 -39.50 -29.07 6.15
N ILE A 10 -39.77 -28.45 5.00
CA ILE A 10 -40.89 -28.76 4.12
C ILE A 10 -40.76 -30.18 3.54
N VAL A 11 -39.58 -30.57 3.08
CA VAL A 11 -39.35 -31.93 2.54
C VAL A 11 -39.55 -32.98 3.63
N VAL A 12 -38.99 -32.77 4.83
CA VAL A 12 -39.15 -33.69 5.97
C VAL A 12 -40.60 -33.75 6.42
N ALA A 13 -41.31 -32.62 6.46
CA ALA A 13 -42.73 -32.58 6.78
C ALA A 13 -43.57 -33.37 5.76
N GLY A 14 -43.28 -33.22 4.47
CA GLY A 14 -43.96 -33.91 3.37
C GLY A 14 -43.85 -35.44 3.44
N ILE A 15 -42.81 -35.97 4.09
CA ILE A 15 -42.61 -37.41 4.28
C ILE A 15 -43.16 -37.87 5.65
N ALA A 16 -42.77 -37.15 6.72
CA ALA A 16 -43.04 -37.59 8.09
C ALA A 16 -44.53 -37.48 8.49
N VAL A 17 -45.25 -36.45 8.04
CA VAL A 17 -46.68 -36.27 8.38
C VAL A 17 -47.55 -37.36 7.75
N PRO A 18 -47.46 -37.67 6.43
CA PRO A 18 -48.21 -38.77 5.83
C PRO A 18 -47.89 -40.14 6.46
N LEU A 19 -46.59 -40.37 6.78
CA LEU A 19 -46.18 -41.62 7.41
C LEU A 19 -46.78 -41.78 8.79
N LEU A 20 -46.80 -40.73 9.62
CA LEU A 20 -47.38 -40.76 10.97
C LEU A 20 -48.90 -40.99 10.90
N VAL A 21 -49.56 -40.32 9.95
CA VAL A 21 -51.01 -40.50 9.72
C VAL A 21 -51.31 -41.94 9.24
N ALA A 22 -50.52 -42.47 8.30
CA ALA A 22 -50.66 -43.84 7.80
C ALA A 22 -50.47 -44.88 8.93
N MET A 23 -49.46 -44.70 9.79
CA MET A 23 -49.27 -45.59 10.96
C MET A 23 -50.42 -45.56 11.93
N TYR A 24 -51.09 -44.41 12.10
CA TYR A 24 -52.25 -44.29 12.95
C TYR A 24 -53.46 -45.04 12.38
N PHE A 25 -53.64 -45.07 11.07
CA PHE A 25 -54.75 -45.81 10.40
C PHE A 25 -54.45 -47.31 10.22
N LEU A 26 -53.18 -47.77 10.44
CA LEU A 26 -52.85 -49.19 10.40
C LEU A 26 -53.52 -49.94 11.56
N LYS A 27 -54.67 -50.51 11.29
CA LYS A 27 -55.49 -51.25 12.23
C LYS A 27 -54.86 -52.62 12.49
N LEU A 28 -54.46 -52.92 13.75
CA LEU A 28 -54.07 -54.27 14.15
C LEU A 28 -55.11 -55.29 13.80
N ARG A 29 -54.74 -56.28 12.94
CA ARG A 29 -55.64 -57.44 12.65
C ARG A 29 -55.92 -58.21 13.91
N ARG A 30 -57.13 -58.18 14.39
CA ARG A 30 -57.58 -58.98 15.50
C ARG A 30 -57.74 -60.45 15.06
N ARG A 31 -57.02 -61.35 15.69
CA ARG A 31 -57.23 -62.79 15.50
C ARG A 31 -58.51 -63.21 16.20
N ARG A 32 -59.39 -63.87 15.45
CA ARG A 32 -60.58 -64.47 16.04
C ARG A 32 -60.19 -65.78 16.71
N LEU A 33 -60.32 -65.83 18.03
CA LEU A 33 -60.19 -67.07 18.81
C LEU A 33 -61.59 -67.57 19.10
N LEU A 34 -61.87 -68.79 18.73
CA LEU A 34 -63.13 -69.49 19.05
C LEU A 34 -63.02 -69.93 20.49
N VAL A 35 -63.86 -69.40 21.34
CA VAL A 35 -64.00 -69.74 22.79
C VAL A 35 -65.38 -70.36 23.02
N SER A 36 -65.44 -71.42 23.80
CA SER A 36 -66.63 -72.22 24.02
C SER A 36 -67.76 -71.53 24.79
N SER A 37 -67.45 -70.40 25.51
CA SER A 37 -68.48 -69.57 26.17
C SER A 37 -67.98 -68.14 26.36
N THR A 38 -68.78 -67.15 26.00
CA THR A 38 -68.46 -65.68 26.14
C THR A 38 -69.21 -65.06 27.34
N LEU A 39 -69.88 -65.88 28.19
CA LEU A 39 -70.80 -65.37 29.22
C LEU A 39 -70.03 -64.61 30.33
N LEU A 40 -68.93 -65.11 30.78
CA LEU A 40 -68.05 -64.44 31.76
C LEU A 40 -67.42 -63.14 31.22
N TRP A 41 -67.04 -63.13 29.95
CA TRP A 41 -66.49 -61.93 29.30
C TRP A 41 -67.54 -60.85 29.10
N LYS A 42 -68.84 -61.22 28.85
CA LYS A 42 -69.94 -60.26 28.79
C LYS A 42 -70.17 -59.57 30.13
N LYS A 43 -70.15 -60.30 31.28
CA LYS A 43 -70.29 -59.70 32.60
C LYS A 43 -69.14 -58.78 32.97
N ALA A 44 -67.88 -59.15 32.67
CA ALA A 44 -66.73 -58.33 32.94
C ALA A 44 -66.70 -57.04 32.07
N ILE A 45 -67.27 -57.07 30.85
CA ILE A 45 -67.34 -55.88 29.98
C ILE A 45 -68.47 -54.92 30.46
N GLN A 46 -69.54 -55.41 31.09
CA GLN A 46 -70.54 -54.52 31.63
C GLN A 46 -70.05 -53.68 32.82
N ASP A 47 -69.21 -54.24 33.68
CA ASP A 47 -68.58 -53.48 34.78
C ASP A 47 -67.56 -52.45 34.34
N MET A 48 -66.97 -52.58 33.13
CA MET A 48 -66.00 -51.65 32.62
C MET A 48 -66.56 -50.48 31.78
N GLN A 49 -67.89 -50.41 31.59
CA GLN A 49 -68.48 -49.35 30.74
C GLN A 49 -68.74 -48.01 31.45
N VAL A 50 -68.46 -47.88 32.74
CA VAL A 50 -68.79 -46.67 33.53
C VAL A 50 -67.91 -45.45 33.22
N ASN A 51 -66.76 -45.59 32.44
CA ASN A 51 -65.84 -44.48 32.15
C ASN A 51 -65.61 -44.24 30.66
N ALA A 52 -66.57 -44.44 29.77
CA ALA A 52 -66.43 -44.31 28.31
C ALA A 52 -66.05 -42.92 27.77
N PRO A 53 -66.44 -41.76 28.33
CA PRO A 53 -66.10 -40.46 27.76
C PRO A 53 -64.57 -40.15 27.87
N PHE A 54 -63.90 -40.56 28.93
CA PHE A 54 -62.46 -40.30 29.13
C PHE A 54 -61.57 -41.18 28.27
N GLN A 55 -61.98 -42.34 27.82
CA GLN A 55 -61.18 -43.19 26.93
C GLN A 55 -61.09 -42.65 25.51
N LYS A 56 -62.13 -41.99 25.00
CA LYS A 56 -62.07 -41.30 23.67
C LYS A 56 -61.14 -40.10 23.69
N LEU A 57 -61.14 -39.34 24.79
CA LEU A 57 -60.28 -38.19 24.97
C LEU A 57 -58.77 -38.62 25.08
N ARG A 58 -58.50 -39.69 25.81
CA ARG A 58 -57.15 -40.25 25.96
C ARG A 58 -56.53 -40.81 24.66
N ARG A 59 -57.37 -41.33 23.74
CA ARG A 59 -56.86 -41.79 22.40
C ARG A 59 -56.46 -40.64 21.50
N ASN A 60 -57.15 -39.52 21.60
CA ASN A 60 -56.78 -38.32 20.83
C ASN A 60 -55.62 -37.59 21.45
N LEU A 61 -55.37 -37.70 22.78
CA LEU A 61 -54.23 -37.06 23.47
C LEU A 61 -52.89 -37.61 23.02
N LEU A 62 -52.71 -38.92 22.85
CA LEU A 62 -51.50 -39.55 22.38
C LEU A 62 -51.12 -39.07 20.94
N LEU A 63 -52.14 -39.05 20.07
CA LEU A 63 -51.94 -38.51 18.71
C LEU A 63 -51.55 -37.03 18.74
N LEU A 64 -52.16 -36.25 19.59
CA LEU A 64 -51.85 -34.81 19.75
C LEU A 64 -50.42 -34.63 20.26
N LEU A 65 -49.96 -35.43 21.24
CA LEU A 65 -48.59 -35.39 21.73
C LEU A 65 -47.59 -35.80 20.66
N GLN A 66 -47.85 -36.84 19.85
CA GLN A 66 -47.00 -37.24 18.73
C GLN A 66 -46.94 -36.17 17.65
N LEU A 67 -48.03 -35.48 17.37
CA LEU A 67 -48.08 -34.39 16.40
C LEU A 67 -47.34 -33.15 16.92
N LEU A 68 -47.37 -32.88 18.23
CA LEU A 68 -46.59 -31.84 18.87
C LEU A 68 -45.06 -32.15 18.86
N ILE A 69 -44.66 -33.41 19.10
CA ILE A 69 -43.28 -33.84 18.97
C ILE A 69 -42.79 -33.63 17.53
N LEU A 70 -43.58 -34.09 16.55
CA LEU A 70 -43.23 -33.90 15.13
C LEU A 70 -43.13 -32.44 14.74
N ALA A 71 -44.09 -31.60 15.17
CA ALA A 71 -44.04 -30.15 14.94
C ALA A 71 -42.77 -29.51 15.55
N SER A 72 -42.45 -29.88 16.80
CA SER A 72 -41.23 -29.37 17.47
C SER A 72 -39.96 -29.78 16.75
N LEU A 73 -39.84 -31.00 16.24
CA LEU A 73 -38.72 -31.47 15.44
C LEU A 73 -38.65 -30.78 14.05
N LEU A 74 -39.79 -30.52 13.42
CA LEU A 74 -39.87 -29.76 12.17
C LEU A 74 -39.45 -28.30 12.38
N PHE A 75 -39.81 -27.67 13.49
CA PHE A 75 -39.29 -26.35 13.84
C PHE A 75 -37.80 -26.37 14.12
N ALA A 76 -37.28 -27.41 14.78
CA ALA A 76 -35.83 -27.57 14.99
C ALA A 76 -35.07 -27.71 13.67
N THR A 77 -35.58 -28.49 12.69
CA THR A 77 -34.96 -28.65 11.37
C THR A 77 -35.05 -27.39 10.51
N ALA A 78 -36.06 -26.55 10.71
CA ALA A 78 -36.21 -25.27 10.03
C ALA A 78 -35.20 -24.22 10.51
N ARG A 79 -34.50 -24.47 11.65
CA ARG A 79 -33.54 -23.57 12.28
C ARG A 79 -34.04 -22.13 12.40
N PRO A 80 -35.01 -21.85 13.25
CA PRO A 80 -35.53 -20.51 13.46
C PRO A 80 -34.47 -19.62 14.12
N ILE A 81 -34.33 -18.40 13.61
CA ILE A 81 -33.42 -17.36 14.09
C ILE A 81 -34.25 -16.22 14.67
N LEU A 82 -33.98 -15.84 15.90
CA LEU A 82 -34.49 -14.61 16.48
C LEU A 82 -33.62 -13.44 16.03
N ARG A 83 -34.08 -12.58 15.12
CA ARG A 83 -33.49 -11.28 14.89
C ARG A 83 -33.79 -10.41 16.12
N ALA A 84 -32.75 -10.03 16.84
CA ALA A 84 -32.89 -9.03 17.88
C ALA A 84 -33.16 -7.67 17.23
N THR A 85 -34.19 -6.99 17.68
CA THR A 85 -34.59 -5.59 17.49
C THR A 85 -34.37 -4.99 16.11
N SER A 86 -35.43 -4.51 15.47
CA SER A 86 -35.40 -3.66 14.28
C SER A 86 -34.63 -2.37 14.62
N GLN A 87 -33.36 -2.32 14.22
CA GLN A 87 -32.65 -1.05 14.19
C GLN A 87 -33.30 -0.17 13.10
N PRO A 88 -33.36 1.17 13.29
CA PRO A 88 -33.82 2.06 12.24
C PRO A 88 -32.97 1.89 10.99
N SER A 89 -33.51 2.18 9.83
CA SER A 89 -32.73 2.20 8.58
C SER A 89 -31.51 3.12 8.73
N GLN A 90 -30.36 2.66 8.29
CA GLN A 90 -29.09 3.38 8.45
C GLN A 90 -28.38 3.52 7.11
N ARG A 91 -27.65 4.60 6.97
CA ARG A 91 -26.66 4.73 5.90
C ARG A 91 -25.35 4.18 6.42
N VAL A 92 -24.84 3.12 5.77
CA VAL A 92 -23.64 2.41 6.23
C VAL A 92 -22.53 2.55 5.20
N VAL A 93 -21.33 2.85 5.66
CA VAL A 93 -20.11 2.76 4.84
C VAL A 93 -19.22 1.67 5.41
N ILE A 94 -18.80 0.76 4.56
CA ILE A 94 -17.84 -0.29 4.90
C ILE A 94 -16.53 0.05 4.23
N LEU A 95 -15.54 0.45 5.03
CA LEU A 95 -14.15 0.63 4.62
C LEU A 95 -13.44 -0.69 4.83
N LEU A 96 -13.07 -1.35 3.74
CA LEU A 96 -12.38 -2.64 3.76
C LEU A 96 -10.92 -2.43 3.45
N ASP A 97 -10.07 -2.70 4.42
CA ASP A 97 -8.63 -2.68 4.27
C ASP A 97 -8.13 -3.85 3.42
N HIS A 98 -7.24 -3.56 2.48
CA HIS A 98 -6.54 -4.56 1.69
C HIS A 98 -5.05 -4.22 1.51
N SER A 99 -4.46 -3.54 2.52
CA SER A 99 -3.03 -3.20 2.62
C SER A 99 -2.15 -4.44 2.73
N ALA A 100 -0.85 -4.23 2.82
CA ALA A 100 0.14 -5.30 2.85
C ALA A 100 -0.01 -6.20 4.09
N SER A 101 -0.24 -5.64 5.27
CA SER A 101 -0.45 -6.38 6.52
C SER A 101 -1.66 -7.32 6.48
N MET A 102 -2.66 -6.98 5.64
CA MET A 102 -3.84 -7.83 5.42
C MET A 102 -3.55 -9.11 4.61
N ASN A 103 -2.33 -9.27 4.07
CA ASN A 103 -1.87 -10.51 3.46
C ASN A 103 -1.33 -11.53 4.50
N ALA A 104 -1.17 -11.14 5.77
CA ALA A 104 -0.68 -12.02 6.83
C ALA A 104 -1.58 -13.25 7.01
N ILE A 105 -0.94 -14.42 7.31
CA ILE A 105 -1.58 -15.74 7.45
C ILE A 105 -1.60 -16.15 8.93
N ASP A 106 -1.83 -15.22 9.81
CA ASP A 106 -1.90 -15.42 11.26
C ASP A 106 -3.27 -15.88 11.76
N VAL A 107 -4.27 -15.94 10.90
CA VAL A 107 -5.62 -16.40 11.25
C VAL A 107 -5.62 -17.90 11.51
N SER A 108 -5.83 -18.28 12.75
CA SER A 108 -5.60 -19.62 13.29
C SER A 108 -6.23 -20.77 12.47
N GLY A 109 -5.38 -21.71 12.04
CA GLY A 109 -5.76 -23.06 11.62
C GLY A 109 -6.37 -23.23 10.22
N THR A 110 -6.52 -22.18 9.42
CA THR A 110 -7.25 -22.22 8.14
C THR A 110 -6.39 -21.96 6.91
N GLY A 111 -5.17 -21.41 7.06
CA GLY A 111 -4.37 -20.89 5.95
C GLY A 111 -5.03 -19.67 5.25
N TRP A 112 -5.97 -19.01 5.91
CA TRP A 112 -6.62 -17.81 5.44
C TRP A 112 -5.78 -16.57 5.75
N THR A 113 -5.86 -15.59 4.87
CA THR A 113 -5.28 -14.28 5.11
C THR A 113 -6.20 -13.41 5.98
N ARG A 114 -5.65 -12.39 6.62
CA ARG A 114 -6.46 -11.36 7.30
C ARG A 114 -7.50 -10.73 6.37
N LEU A 115 -7.15 -10.55 5.07
CA LEU A 115 -8.09 -10.05 4.08
C LEU A 115 -9.29 -10.99 3.88
N ASP A 116 -9.09 -12.31 3.95
CA ASP A 116 -10.20 -13.26 3.85
C ASP A 116 -11.12 -13.17 5.08
N GLU A 117 -10.53 -13.01 6.27
CA GLU A 117 -11.27 -12.73 7.49
C GLU A 117 -12.04 -11.41 7.41
N ALA A 118 -11.38 -10.33 6.94
CA ALA A 118 -11.99 -9.03 6.76
C ALA A 118 -13.18 -9.05 5.77
N LYS A 119 -13.04 -9.80 4.67
CA LYS A 119 -14.15 -10.03 3.72
C LYS A 119 -15.31 -10.79 4.35
N LEU A 120 -15.00 -11.73 5.23
CA LEU A 120 -16.05 -12.47 5.94
C LEU A 120 -16.77 -11.55 6.93
N ALA A 121 -16.03 -10.77 7.73
CA ALA A 121 -16.61 -9.78 8.65
C ALA A 121 -17.45 -8.73 7.89
N ALA A 122 -16.95 -8.22 6.76
CA ALA A 122 -17.70 -7.27 5.95
C ALA A 122 -18.99 -7.87 5.36
N ARG A 123 -19.02 -9.17 5.01
CA ARG A 123 -20.23 -9.86 4.57
C ARG A 123 -21.22 -10.04 5.72
N GLU A 124 -20.75 -10.39 6.90
CA GLU A 124 -21.58 -10.48 8.09
C GLU A 124 -22.22 -9.12 8.44
N LEU A 125 -21.48 -8.01 8.28
CA LEU A 125 -22.06 -6.67 8.42
C LEU A 125 -23.20 -6.44 7.42
N VAL A 126 -22.99 -6.82 6.14
CA VAL A 126 -24.03 -6.70 5.10
C VAL A 126 -25.25 -7.55 5.40
N ASP A 127 -25.05 -8.76 5.97
CA ASP A 127 -26.14 -9.69 6.29
C ASP A 127 -26.95 -9.22 7.50
N ASN A 128 -26.35 -8.42 8.38
CA ASN A 128 -26.98 -7.86 9.57
C ASN A 128 -27.56 -6.44 9.35
N LEU A 129 -27.50 -5.90 8.14
CA LEU A 129 -28.11 -4.60 7.83
C LEU A 129 -29.62 -4.66 8.07
N ALA A 130 -30.17 -3.62 8.69
CA ALA A 130 -31.60 -3.45 8.86
C ALA A 130 -32.31 -3.33 7.49
N ASP A 131 -33.57 -3.79 7.42
CA ASP A 131 -34.36 -3.64 6.21
C ASP A 131 -34.53 -2.15 5.85
N GLY A 132 -34.23 -1.80 4.60
CA GLY A 132 -34.24 -0.42 4.11
C GLY A 132 -32.90 0.34 4.25
N SER A 133 -31.91 -0.23 4.93
CA SER A 133 -30.59 0.39 5.01
C SER A 133 -29.88 0.42 3.66
N ASN A 134 -29.12 1.50 3.43
CA ASN A 134 -28.28 1.67 2.25
C ASN A 134 -26.82 1.56 2.65
N ALA A 135 -26.03 0.74 1.93
CA ALA A 135 -24.61 0.58 2.22
C ALA A 135 -23.73 0.90 1.02
N MET A 136 -22.55 1.46 1.29
CA MET A 136 -21.48 1.72 0.36
C MET A 136 -20.24 0.91 0.78
N VAL A 137 -19.54 0.31 -0.18
CA VAL A 137 -18.30 -0.43 0.07
C VAL A 137 -17.14 0.29 -0.61
N VAL A 138 -16.11 0.60 0.17
CA VAL A 138 -14.86 1.21 -0.28
C VAL A 138 -13.72 0.32 0.16
N ALA A 139 -12.92 -0.17 -0.76
CA ALA A 139 -11.64 -0.81 -0.46
C ALA A 139 -10.54 0.26 -0.39
N PHE A 140 -9.63 0.16 0.57
CA PHE A 140 -8.54 1.11 0.72
C PHE A 140 -7.21 0.43 1.06
N ALA A 141 -6.15 1.01 0.52
CA ALA A 141 -4.75 0.82 0.85
C ALA A 141 -4.07 2.19 0.67
N GLU A 142 -3.06 2.36 -0.16
CA GLU A 142 -2.47 3.69 -0.48
C GLU A 142 -3.50 4.63 -1.12
N ARG A 143 -4.40 4.10 -1.95
CA ARG A 143 -5.49 4.85 -2.59
C ARG A 143 -6.82 4.12 -2.43
N PRO A 144 -7.88 4.83 -2.03
CA PRO A 144 -9.20 4.23 -1.90
C PRO A 144 -9.84 3.98 -3.26
N ARG A 145 -10.64 2.91 -3.33
CA ARG A 145 -11.45 2.54 -4.47
C ARG A 145 -12.88 2.30 -4.04
N THR A 146 -13.79 3.14 -4.49
CA THR A 146 -15.24 2.93 -4.27
C THR A 146 -15.71 1.77 -5.13
N LEU A 147 -16.14 0.68 -4.50
CA LEU A 147 -16.62 -0.53 -5.17
C LEU A 147 -18.11 -0.45 -5.47
N THR A 148 -18.90 0.12 -4.54
CA THR A 148 -20.32 0.40 -4.73
C THR A 148 -20.64 1.80 -4.22
N ARG A 149 -21.61 2.47 -4.85
CA ARG A 149 -22.29 3.61 -4.22
C ARG A 149 -23.28 3.07 -3.17
N PHE A 150 -24.02 3.95 -2.49
CA PHE A 150 -25.07 3.53 -1.59
C PHE A 150 -26.13 2.70 -2.32
N VAL A 151 -26.24 1.43 -1.96
CA VAL A 151 -27.22 0.48 -2.50
C VAL A 151 -27.82 -0.34 -1.37
N SER A 152 -29.09 -0.73 -1.52
CA SER A 152 -29.81 -1.57 -0.56
C SER A 152 -29.77 -3.07 -0.89
N ASP A 153 -29.21 -3.46 -2.06
CA ASP A 153 -29.17 -4.84 -2.50
C ASP A 153 -27.96 -5.60 -1.90
N PRO A 154 -28.15 -6.51 -0.93
CA PRO A 154 -27.05 -7.25 -0.31
C PRO A 154 -26.25 -8.11 -1.30
N ARG A 155 -26.85 -8.54 -2.42
CA ARG A 155 -26.16 -9.35 -3.43
C ARG A 155 -25.06 -8.54 -4.12
N LYS A 156 -25.35 -7.28 -4.45
CA LYS A 156 -24.38 -6.37 -5.06
C LYS A 156 -23.25 -6.03 -4.10
N LEU A 157 -23.56 -5.79 -2.82
CA LEU A 157 -22.56 -5.53 -1.78
C LEU A 157 -21.62 -6.74 -1.58
N ARG A 158 -22.16 -7.95 -1.45
CA ARG A 158 -21.36 -9.18 -1.30
C ARG A 158 -20.49 -9.44 -2.54
N ALA A 159 -21.03 -9.19 -3.75
CA ALA A 159 -20.26 -9.33 -4.99
C ALA A 159 -19.07 -8.34 -5.02
N ALA A 160 -19.28 -7.08 -4.60
CA ALA A 160 -18.22 -6.08 -4.50
C ALA A 160 -17.13 -6.47 -3.50
N ILE A 161 -17.50 -6.92 -2.30
CA ILE A 161 -16.56 -7.40 -1.27
C ILE A 161 -15.72 -8.57 -1.82
N LYS A 162 -16.33 -9.49 -2.57
CA LYS A 162 -15.63 -10.64 -3.16
C LYS A 162 -14.55 -10.22 -4.17
N LEU A 163 -14.76 -9.12 -4.88
CA LEU A 163 -13.84 -8.62 -5.92
C LEU A 163 -12.59 -7.91 -5.36
N VAL A 164 -12.53 -7.64 -4.06
CA VAL A 164 -11.34 -7.04 -3.45
C VAL A 164 -10.18 -8.01 -3.56
N SER A 165 -9.12 -7.60 -4.24
CA SER A 165 -7.88 -8.35 -4.38
C SER A 165 -6.83 -7.84 -3.38
N PRO A 166 -5.95 -8.69 -2.88
CA PRO A 166 -4.88 -8.30 -1.98
C PRO A 166 -3.89 -7.36 -2.70
N THR A 167 -3.27 -6.45 -1.95
CA THR A 167 -2.18 -5.57 -2.43
C THR A 167 -1.01 -5.62 -1.46
N ASP A 168 0.17 -5.16 -1.91
CA ASP A 168 1.33 -5.00 -1.05
C ASP A 168 1.59 -3.51 -0.76
N GLN A 169 0.54 -2.68 -0.82
CA GLN A 169 0.60 -1.25 -0.55
C GLN A 169 0.38 -0.95 0.92
N SER A 170 0.88 0.21 1.36
CA SER A 170 0.61 0.70 2.72
C SER A 170 -0.85 1.10 2.92
N GLY A 171 -1.37 0.89 4.11
CA GLY A 171 -2.73 1.29 4.51
C GLY A 171 -2.80 2.75 4.92
N ARG A 172 -3.46 3.58 4.11
CA ARG A 172 -3.73 4.99 4.40
C ARG A 172 -5.22 5.24 4.56
N LEU A 173 -5.62 5.57 5.77
CA LEU A 173 -7.04 5.78 6.07
C LEU A 173 -7.53 7.15 5.60
N GLU A 174 -6.69 8.20 5.63
CA GLU A 174 -7.08 9.57 5.30
C GLU A 174 -7.76 9.71 3.93
N PRO A 175 -7.21 9.18 2.82
CA PRO A 175 -7.85 9.31 1.51
C PRO A 175 -9.22 8.63 1.44
N ALA A 176 -9.43 7.54 2.20
CA ALA A 176 -10.73 6.85 2.27
C ALA A 176 -11.76 7.67 3.05
N LEU A 177 -11.34 8.28 4.16
CA LEU A 177 -12.21 9.17 4.95
C LEU A 177 -12.60 10.44 4.18
N ARG A 178 -11.73 10.98 3.34
CA ARG A 178 -12.06 12.13 2.47
C ARG A 178 -13.19 11.82 1.48
N ILE A 179 -13.37 10.57 1.05
CA ILE A 179 -14.51 10.18 0.22
C ILE A 179 -15.81 10.23 1.02
N ILE A 180 -15.74 9.97 2.32
CA ILE A 180 -16.91 9.86 3.21
C ILE A 180 -17.28 11.21 3.83
N GLU A 181 -16.34 12.11 3.99
CA GLU A 181 -16.53 13.41 4.64
C GLU A 181 -17.76 14.19 4.11
N PRO A 182 -18.01 14.30 2.78
CA PRO A 182 -19.20 14.95 2.27
C PRO A 182 -20.52 14.27 2.69
N GLU A 183 -20.49 12.94 2.87
CA GLU A 183 -21.66 12.17 3.28
C GLU A 183 -21.91 12.31 4.80
N ALA A 184 -20.85 12.42 5.60
CA ALA A 184 -20.93 12.71 7.03
C ALA A 184 -21.54 14.09 7.29
N LEU A 185 -21.08 15.11 6.58
CA LEU A 185 -21.60 16.49 6.67
C LEU A 185 -23.07 16.58 6.25
N ARG A 186 -23.51 15.81 5.25
CA ARG A 186 -24.92 15.74 4.88
C ARG A 186 -25.78 15.09 5.95
N SER A 187 -25.26 14.07 6.63
CA SER A 187 -25.97 13.41 7.74
C SER A 187 -26.13 14.35 8.94
N GLU A 188 -25.15 15.19 9.22
CA GLU A 188 -25.23 16.23 10.26
C GLU A 188 -26.25 17.33 9.92
N ALA A 189 -26.32 17.75 8.66
CA ALA A 189 -27.16 18.86 8.21
C ALA A 189 -28.66 18.51 8.07
N SER A 190 -29.00 17.23 7.98
CA SER A 190 -30.36 16.74 7.83
C SER A 190 -30.72 15.89 9.06
N ASP A 191 -31.93 16.08 9.65
CA ASP A 191 -32.49 15.16 10.66
C ASP A 191 -32.70 13.74 10.07
N GLY A 192 -31.82 13.34 9.15
CA GLY A 192 -31.88 12.12 8.36
C GLY A 192 -31.31 10.89 9.05
N GLU A 193 -31.17 9.82 8.28
CA GLU A 193 -30.61 8.55 8.74
C GLU A 193 -29.16 8.74 9.22
N PRO A 194 -28.77 8.24 10.41
CA PRO A 194 -27.42 8.36 10.91
C PRO A 194 -26.43 7.62 9.99
N LEU A 195 -25.27 8.23 9.74
CA LEU A 195 -24.19 7.60 8.98
C LEU A 195 -23.33 6.76 9.92
N VAL A 196 -23.24 5.47 9.65
CA VAL A 196 -22.34 4.55 10.39
C VAL A 196 -21.21 4.12 9.47
N VAL A 197 -19.97 4.30 9.93
CA VAL A 197 -18.76 3.96 9.17
C VAL A 197 -18.05 2.81 9.87
N TYR A 198 -18.01 1.64 9.24
CA TYR A 198 -17.24 0.50 9.70
C TYR A 198 -15.87 0.50 9.02
N VAL A 199 -14.81 0.54 9.82
CA VAL A 199 -13.43 0.32 9.37
C VAL A 199 -13.07 -1.12 9.70
N VAL A 200 -12.88 -1.94 8.68
CA VAL A 200 -12.52 -3.36 8.81
C VAL A 200 -11.03 -3.48 8.48
N SER A 201 -10.17 -3.60 9.48
CA SER A 201 -8.71 -3.53 9.37
C SER A 201 -8.06 -4.14 10.61
N ASP A 202 -6.75 -4.35 10.57
CA ASP A 202 -5.93 -4.62 11.76
C ASP A 202 -5.58 -3.35 12.55
N GLY A 203 -5.89 -2.17 12.01
CA GLY A 203 -5.67 -0.87 12.64
C GLY A 203 -4.24 -0.34 12.53
N ARG A 204 -3.33 -1.05 11.87
CA ARG A 204 -1.95 -0.59 11.61
C ARG A 204 -1.88 0.31 10.38
N LEU A 205 -2.49 1.49 10.50
CA LEU A 205 -2.74 2.40 9.40
C LEU A 205 -1.99 3.72 9.57
N HIS A 206 -1.61 4.34 8.46
CA HIS A 206 -1.24 5.74 8.44
C HIS A 206 -2.50 6.60 8.64
N LEU A 207 -2.63 7.16 9.83
CA LEU A 207 -3.78 7.97 10.23
C LEU A 207 -3.64 9.43 9.77
N PRO A 208 -4.75 10.16 9.57
CA PRO A 208 -4.73 11.58 9.25
C PRO A 208 -4.17 12.40 10.43
N GLU A 209 -3.49 13.52 10.11
CA GLU A 209 -3.11 14.49 11.13
C GLU A 209 -4.34 15.09 11.82
N ALA A 210 -4.20 15.39 13.10
CA ALA A 210 -5.29 15.94 13.89
C ALA A 210 -5.81 17.27 13.27
N GLY A 211 -7.13 17.36 13.09
CA GLY A 211 -7.80 18.55 12.55
C GLY A 211 -7.88 18.65 11.02
N THR A 212 -7.35 17.68 10.28
CA THR A 212 -7.41 17.69 8.80
C THR A 212 -8.75 17.23 8.21
N LEU A 213 -9.55 16.49 8.98
CA LEU A 213 -10.83 15.91 8.56
C LEU A 213 -11.93 16.17 9.62
N SER A 214 -13.16 16.38 9.16
CA SER A 214 -14.33 16.49 9.98
C SER A 214 -15.32 15.37 9.68
N LEU A 215 -15.40 14.40 10.57
CA LEU A 215 -16.38 13.29 10.50
C LEU A 215 -17.59 13.53 11.41
N ARG A 216 -17.92 14.81 11.69
CA ARG A 216 -19.11 15.15 12.48
C ARG A 216 -20.35 14.55 11.78
N GLY A 217 -21.26 13.98 12.55
CA GLY A 217 -22.44 13.31 12.02
C GLY A 217 -22.23 11.86 11.56
N ALA A 218 -21.02 11.30 11.70
CA ALA A 218 -20.74 9.89 11.47
C ALA A 218 -20.36 9.16 12.76
N ASP A 219 -20.91 7.95 12.93
CA ASP A 219 -20.53 7.00 13.98
C ASP A 219 -19.46 6.05 13.42
N LEU A 220 -18.20 6.22 13.88
CA LEU A 220 -17.07 5.41 13.44
C LEU A 220 -16.96 4.16 14.32
N ARG A 221 -16.98 2.99 13.69
CA ARG A 221 -16.83 1.69 14.34
C ARG A 221 -15.64 0.95 13.76
N PHE A 222 -14.79 0.45 14.62
CA PHE A 222 -13.62 -0.32 14.23
C PHE A 222 -13.86 -1.82 14.42
N VAL A 223 -13.74 -2.58 13.32
CA VAL A 223 -13.79 -4.05 13.32
C VAL A 223 -12.36 -4.55 13.22
N ARG A 224 -11.84 -4.98 14.35
CA ARG A 224 -10.45 -5.43 14.50
C ARG A 224 -10.27 -6.80 13.86
N ILE A 225 -9.28 -6.94 12.99
CA ILE A 225 -8.89 -8.16 12.28
C ILE A 225 -7.49 -8.57 12.72
N GLY A 226 -7.21 -9.89 12.71
CA GLY A 226 -5.93 -10.46 13.08
C GLY A 226 -5.87 -11.01 14.51
N THR A 227 -4.78 -11.71 14.84
CA THR A 227 -4.56 -12.37 16.14
C THR A 227 -3.70 -11.52 17.07
N ASP A 228 -3.76 -11.80 18.39
CA ASP A 228 -2.99 -11.07 19.40
C ASP A 228 -1.52 -11.50 19.45
N HIS A 229 -1.15 -12.58 18.78
CA HIS A 229 0.19 -13.16 18.80
C HIS A 229 0.68 -13.48 17.38
N PRO A 230 0.85 -12.47 16.52
CA PRO A 230 1.44 -12.67 15.22
C PRO A 230 2.94 -12.92 15.34
N ASP A 231 3.53 -13.53 14.32
CA ASP A 231 4.96 -13.76 14.24
C ASP A 231 5.49 -13.18 12.93
N ASN A 232 6.26 -12.10 13.02
CA ASN A 232 6.83 -11.46 11.84
C ASN A 232 8.25 -10.91 12.07
N LEU A 233 9.12 -11.10 11.08
CA LEU A 233 10.45 -10.51 11.00
C LEU A 233 10.56 -9.72 9.69
N GLY A 234 10.14 -8.48 9.66
CA GLY A 234 10.13 -7.66 8.44
C GLY A 234 11.38 -6.82 8.23
N ILE A 235 11.80 -6.64 6.97
CA ILE A 235 12.85 -5.68 6.58
C ILE A 235 12.19 -4.32 6.32
N VAL A 236 12.26 -3.43 7.30
CA VAL A 236 11.53 -2.14 7.30
C VAL A 236 12.33 -0.95 6.75
N SER A 237 13.65 -1.12 6.55
CA SER A 237 14.49 -0.08 5.94
C SER A 237 15.65 -0.71 5.21
N PHE A 238 15.94 -0.19 4.01
CA PHE A 238 16.99 -0.70 3.15
C PHE A 238 17.60 0.44 2.34
N SER A 239 18.93 0.58 2.42
CA SER A 239 19.66 1.57 1.62
C SER A 239 21.05 1.07 1.30
N ALA A 240 21.56 1.42 0.13
CA ALA A 240 22.94 1.15 -0.25
C ALA A 240 23.58 2.40 -0.85
N ARG A 241 24.84 2.61 -0.51
CA ARG A 241 25.63 3.74 -1.02
C ARG A 241 27.01 3.27 -1.41
N ARG A 242 27.55 3.87 -2.45
CA ARG A 242 28.96 3.71 -2.81
C ARG A 242 29.83 4.61 -1.93
N ASP A 243 30.99 4.09 -1.55
CA ASP A 243 32.01 4.88 -0.88
C ASP A 243 32.54 5.96 -1.84
N LEU A 244 32.62 7.20 -1.37
CA LEU A 244 33.06 8.34 -2.21
C LEU A 244 34.52 8.19 -2.66
N ASP A 245 35.41 7.73 -1.77
CA ASP A 245 36.85 7.57 -2.06
C ASP A 245 37.10 6.28 -2.84
N LYS A 246 36.34 5.23 -2.56
CA LYS A 246 36.45 3.91 -3.18
C LYS A 246 35.11 3.49 -3.80
N PRO A 247 34.73 4.02 -4.96
CA PRO A 247 33.38 3.80 -5.53
C PRO A 247 33.05 2.34 -5.87
N GLN A 248 34.07 1.47 -5.87
CA GLN A 248 33.85 0.01 -5.97
C GLN A 248 33.35 -0.62 -4.67
N LYS A 249 33.55 0.06 -3.53
CA LYS A 249 33.09 -0.40 -2.23
C LYS A 249 31.68 0.12 -2.00
N VAL A 250 30.77 -0.80 -1.68
CA VAL A 250 29.39 -0.51 -1.37
C VAL A 250 29.16 -0.73 0.11
N GLN A 251 28.49 0.22 0.74
CA GLN A 251 27.97 0.10 2.10
C GLN A 251 26.45 -0.02 2.01
N LEU A 252 25.92 -1.11 2.56
CA LEU A 252 24.50 -1.40 2.63
C LEU A 252 24.06 -1.34 4.08
N PHE A 253 22.94 -0.71 4.32
CA PHE A 253 22.29 -0.60 5.59
C PHE A 253 20.89 -1.20 5.49
N ALA A 254 20.53 -2.06 6.44
CA ALA A 254 19.19 -2.63 6.59
C ALA A 254 18.75 -2.56 8.04
N ARG A 255 17.47 -2.34 8.28
CA ARG A 255 16.83 -2.43 9.59
C ARG A 255 15.71 -3.45 9.53
N LEU A 256 15.76 -4.41 10.45
CA LEU A 256 14.75 -5.45 10.62
C LEU A 256 13.96 -5.18 11.89
N LEU A 257 12.67 -5.49 11.86
CA LEU A 257 11.74 -5.41 12.97
C LEU A 257 11.24 -6.82 13.28
N ASN A 258 11.39 -7.26 14.53
CA ASN A 258 10.71 -8.45 15.03
C ASN A 258 9.46 -8.01 15.78
N ASP A 259 8.29 -8.24 15.21
CA ASP A 259 6.99 -7.92 15.84
C ASP A 259 6.42 -9.13 16.62
N GLY A 260 7.14 -10.25 16.66
CA GLY A 260 6.76 -11.42 17.43
C GLY A 260 7.02 -11.29 18.94
N ALA A 261 6.38 -12.16 19.72
CA ALA A 261 6.52 -12.24 21.18
C ALA A 261 7.80 -12.92 21.64
N GLU A 262 8.56 -13.54 20.75
CA GLU A 262 9.75 -14.32 21.05
C GLU A 262 11.00 -13.77 20.36
N LEU A 263 12.18 -14.14 20.91
CA LEU A 263 13.47 -13.86 20.27
C LEU A 263 13.58 -14.63 18.95
N VAL A 264 13.82 -13.91 17.87
CA VAL A 264 14.01 -14.47 16.53
C VAL A 264 15.49 -14.69 16.23
N ARG A 265 15.78 -15.85 15.64
CA ARG A 265 17.07 -16.18 15.04
C ARG A 265 16.85 -16.51 13.57
N ALA A 266 17.58 -15.82 12.69
CA ALA A 266 17.50 -16.02 11.25
C ALA A 266 18.89 -15.84 10.61
N ASN A 267 19.06 -16.26 9.37
CA ASN A 267 20.22 -15.92 8.58
C ASN A 267 19.82 -14.91 7.52
N LEU A 268 20.55 -13.80 7.46
CA LEU A 268 20.40 -12.82 6.41
C LEU A 268 21.30 -13.17 5.25
N THR A 269 20.74 -13.34 4.08
CA THR A 269 21.43 -13.62 2.82
C THR A 269 21.44 -12.40 1.94
N LEU A 270 22.64 -11.91 1.64
CA LEU A 270 22.87 -10.85 0.68
C LEU A 270 23.27 -11.45 -0.66
N LEU A 271 22.46 -11.14 -1.70
CA LEU A 271 22.77 -11.53 -3.07
C LEU A 271 23.15 -10.29 -3.89
N VAL A 272 24.05 -10.51 -4.84
CA VAL A 272 24.42 -9.54 -5.86
C VAL A 272 24.31 -10.22 -7.22
N ASP A 273 23.41 -9.71 -8.08
CA ASP A 273 23.06 -10.30 -9.38
C ASP A 273 22.73 -11.82 -9.26
N GLY A 274 21.95 -12.19 -8.24
CA GLY A 274 21.51 -13.56 -7.97
C GLY A 274 22.59 -14.49 -7.38
N ARG A 275 23.79 -13.97 -7.07
CA ARG A 275 24.87 -14.75 -6.43
C ARG A 275 25.00 -14.35 -4.98
N VAL A 276 25.13 -15.35 -4.09
CA VAL A 276 25.33 -15.11 -2.67
C VAL A 276 26.66 -14.40 -2.43
N ALA A 277 26.59 -13.17 -1.92
CA ALA A 277 27.76 -12.37 -1.59
C ALA A 277 28.16 -12.56 -0.11
N GLN A 278 27.20 -12.54 0.80
CA GLN A 278 27.42 -12.74 2.24
C GLN A 278 26.20 -13.38 2.88
N VAL A 279 26.44 -14.17 3.94
CA VAL A 279 25.40 -14.66 4.84
C VAL A 279 25.79 -14.27 6.26
N ARG A 280 24.85 -13.72 7.02
CA ARG A 280 25.08 -13.31 8.41
C ARG A 280 23.99 -13.80 9.34
N PRO A 281 24.35 -14.44 10.46
CA PRO A 281 23.38 -14.79 11.48
C PRO A 281 22.85 -13.52 12.17
N LEU A 282 21.54 -13.50 12.39
CA LEU A 282 20.80 -12.42 13.02
C LEU A 282 20.13 -12.95 14.30
N ARG A 283 20.06 -12.08 15.30
CA ARG A 283 19.21 -12.26 16.49
C ARG A 283 18.52 -10.94 16.77
N VAL A 284 17.20 -10.97 16.90
CA VAL A 284 16.38 -9.81 17.21
C VAL A 284 15.47 -10.18 18.37
N GLU A 285 15.52 -9.39 19.43
CA GLU A 285 14.65 -9.58 20.60
C GLU A 285 13.19 -9.28 20.24
N ALA A 286 12.27 -9.82 21.02
CA ALA A 286 10.82 -9.60 20.86
C ALA A 286 10.47 -8.10 20.87
N GLY A 287 9.66 -7.65 19.93
CA GLY A 287 9.21 -6.28 19.79
C GLY A 287 10.31 -5.25 19.46
N GLN A 288 11.53 -5.70 19.07
CA GLN A 288 12.65 -4.82 18.82
C GLN A 288 13.06 -4.76 17.35
N SER A 289 13.69 -3.66 16.98
CA SER A 289 14.33 -3.52 15.68
C SER A 289 15.84 -3.58 15.78
N LYS A 290 16.51 -4.18 14.78
CA LYS A 290 17.95 -4.27 14.69
C LYS A 290 18.46 -3.76 13.36
N SER A 291 19.47 -2.88 13.43
CA SER A 291 20.16 -2.37 12.25
C SER A 291 21.41 -3.19 11.96
N ILE A 292 21.61 -3.47 10.68
CA ILE A 292 22.76 -4.23 10.17
C ILE A 292 23.39 -3.48 9.02
N GLN A 293 24.73 -3.53 8.97
CA GLN A 293 25.50 -2.93 7.89
C GLN A 293 26.35 -4.01 7.20
N PHE A 294 26.27 -4.07 5.87
CA PHE A 294 27.16 -4.87 5.03
C PHE A 294 28.14 -3.98 4.29
N SER A 295 29.31 -4.52 3.99
CA SER A 295 30.30 -3.86 3.14
C SER A 295 30.87 -4.89 2.18
N PHE A 296 30.82 -4.61 0.88
CA PHE A 296 31.29 -5.50 -0.17
C PHE A 296 31.79 -4.70 -1.38
N VAL A 297 32.50 -5.37 -2.28
CA VAL A 297 33.05 -4.77 -3.50
C VAL A 297 32.15 -5.09 -4.68
N MET A 298 31.71 -4.05 -5.38
CA MET A 298 30.85 -4.14 -6.56
C MET A 298 31.27 -3.07 -7.59
N PRO A 299 32.12 -3.43 -8.57
CA PRO A 299 32.68 -2.46 -9.53
C PRO A 299 31.63 -1.92 -10.53
N GLY A 300 30.68 -2.77 -10.96
CA GLY A 300 29.67 -2.47 -11.95
C GLY A 300 28.33 -2.04 -11.37
N SER A 301 27.32 -1.94 -12.22
CA SER A 301 25.91 -1.92 -11.83
C SER A 301 25.47 -3.32 -11.47
N GLY A 302 24.42 -3.46 -10.67
CA GLY A 302 23.82 -4.74 -10.40
C GLY A 302 22.67 -4.66 -9.42
N LEU A 303 21.91 -5.73 -9.36
CA LEU A 303 20.80 -5.92 -8.46
C LEU A 303 21.33 -6.44 -7.11
N ILE A 304 20.99 -5.75 -6.05
CA ILE A 304 21.28 -6.15 -4.67
C ILE A 304 19.96 -6.64 -4.09
N GLU A 305 19.97 -7.84 -3.50
CA GLU A 305 18.82 -8.43 -2.83
C GLU A 305 19.25 -8.85 -1.43
N LEU A 306 18.43 -8.56 -0.44
CA LEU A 306 18.60 -8.99 0.94
C LEU A 306 17.35 -9.73 1.38
N SER A 307 17.53 -10.94 1.90
CA SER A 307 16.42 -11.74 2.41
C SER A 307 16.83 -12.47 3.68
N HIS A 308 15.86 -12.92 4.47
CA HIS A 308 16.07 -13.84 5.57
C HIS A 308 15.44 -15.20 5.24
N ASP A 309 15.88 -16.23 5.99
CA ASP A 309 15.48 -17.63 5.80
C ASP A 309 14.34 -18.08 6.74
N ARG A 310 13.73 -17.15 7.48
CA ARG A 310 12.61 -17.45 8.36
C ARG A 310 11.30 -17.46 7.57
N GLU A 311 10.49 -18.48 7.79
CA GLU A 311 9.08 -18.50 7.42
C GLU A 311 8.27 -17.90 8.57
N ASP A 312 7.46 -16.91 8.29
CA ASP A 312 6.61 -16.18 9.23
C ASP A 312 5.23 -15.85 8.63
N ASP A 313 4.47 -14.98 9.30
CA ASP A 313 3.08 -14.72 8.90
C ASP A 313 2.96 -13.76 7.69
N LEU A 314 4.02 -12.99 7.33
CA LEU A 314 3.97 -12.01 6.24
C LEU A 314 5.18 -12.10 5.30
N SER A 315 5.06 -12.82 4.22
CA SER A 315 6.16 -13.04 3.27
C SER A 315 6.54 -11.84 2.38
N VAL A 316 5.75 -10.76 2.41
CA VAL A 316 5.95 -9.59 1.53
C VAL A 316 7.17 -8.76 1.94
N ASP A 317 7.54 -8.74 3.21
CA ASP A 317 8.65 -8.00 3.79
C ASP A 317 9.88 -8.85 4.17
N ASP A 318 9.87 -10.16 3.83
CA ASP A 318 11.01 -11.08 3.99
C ASP A 318 12.20 -10.72 3.11
N SER A 319 11.98 -10.04 2.00
CA SER A 319 12.99 -9.72 1.01
C SER A 319 12.86 -8.31 0.47
N VAL A 320 14.00 -7.69 0.23
CA VAL A 320 14.09 -6.36 -0.37
C VAL A 320 15.15 -6.33 -1.46
N SER A 321 14.94 -5.51 -2.45
CA SER A 321 15.82 -5.40 -3.60
C SER A 321 16.10 -3.95 -3.99
N MET A 322 17.29 -3.71 -4.57
CA MET A 322 17.72 -2.40 -5.00
C MET A 322 18.67 -2.54 -6.19
N LEU A 323 18.50 -1.71 -7.19
CA LEU A 323 19.43 -1.63 -8.31
C LEU A 323 20.48 -0.56 -8.03
N LEU A 324 21.73 -0.94 -7.95
CA LEU A 324 22.83 0.00 -7.78
C LEU A 324 23.42 0.36 -9.15
N ALA A 325 23.38 1.64 -9.50
CA ALA A 325 23.99 2.13 -10.73
C ALA A 325 25.51 1.90 -10.74
N PRO A 326 26.15 1.78 -11.92
CA PRO A 326 27.59 1.64 -12.00
C PRO A 326 28.28 2.87 -11.39
N SER A 327 29.48 2.68 -10.86
CA SER A 327 30.28 3.81 -10.43
C SER A 327 30.75 4.59 -11.68
N ARG A 328 29.94 5.58 -12.06
CA ARG A 328 30.24 6.41 -13.23
C ARG A 328 31.06 7.60 -12.78
N ARG A 329 32.32 7.64 -13.19
CA ARG A 329 33.13 8.85 -13.09
C ARG A 329 32.86 9.72 -14.31
N LEU A 330 32.50 10.96 -14.08
CA LEU A 330 32.09 11.91 -15.12
C LEU A 330 33.27 12.30 -16.05
N ARG A 331 32.94 12.53 -17.32
CA ARG A 331 33.80 13.19 -18.30
C ARG A 331 33.30 14.62 -18.46
N VAL A 332 34.17 15.56 -18.18
CA VAL A 332 33.83 16.98 -18.17
C VAL A 332 34.63 17.70 -19.27
N LEU A 333 33.92 18.49 -20.05
CA LEU A 333 34.52 19.43 -21.00
C LEU A 333 34.55 20.83 -20.39
N LEU A 334 35.70 21.45 -20.29
CA LEU A 334 35.86 22.85 -19.90
C LEU A 334 36.17 23.69 -21.15
N VAL A 335 35.27 24.63 -21.45
CA VAL A 335 35.39 25.55 -22.61
C VAL A 335 35.66 26.95 -22.09
N GLY A 336 36.78 27.54 -22.50
CA GLY A 336 37.18 28.86 -22.09
C GLY A 336 38.71 29.01 -22.05
N GLU A 337 39.16 30.09 -21.43
CA GLU A 337 40.58 30.32 -21.14
C GLU A 337 41.05 29.41 -19.98
N ALA A 338 42.36 29.40 -19.68
CA ALA A 338 42.90 28.60 -18.59
C ALA A 338 42.46 29.17 -17.22
N ASN A 339 41.67 28.42 -16.48
CA ASN A 339 41.19 28.79 -15.15
C ASN A 339 41.53 27.69 -14.12
N ALA A 340 42.62 27.96 -13.36
CA ALA A 340 43.12 27.00 -12.38
C ALA A 340 42.12 26.69 -11.28
N PHE A 341 41.26 27.63 -10.86
CA PHE A 341 40.28 27.42 -9.80
C PHE A 341 39.21 26.42 -10.22
N ILE A 342 38.66 26.58 -11.42
CA ILE A 342 37.64 25.63 -11.95
C ILE A 342 38.30 24.27 -12.15
N GLU A 343 39.50 24.21 -12.74
CA GLU A 343 40.18 22.94 -12.96
C GLU A 343 40.46 22.17 -11.66
N HIS A 344 40.92 22.85 -10.61
CA HIS A 344 41.15 22.20 -9.31
C HIS A 344 39.86 21.74 -8.68
N ALA A 345 38.78 22.55 -8.70
CA ALA A 345 37.50 22.19 -8.16
C ALA A 345 36.90 20.97 -8.90
N VAL A 346 36.96 20.94 -10.23
CA VAL A 346 36.51 19.84 -11.07
C VAL A 346 37.31 18.55 -10.80
N ARG A 347 38.62 18.64 -10.66
CA ARG A 347 39.47 17.47 -10.33
C ARG A 347 39.21 16.96 -8.92
N ALA A 348 38.94 17.84 -7.95
CA ALA A 348 38.58 17.48 -6.58
C ALA A 348 37.25 16.73 -6.52
N ALA A 349 36.35 16.94 -7.48
CA ALA A 349 35.06 16.22 -7.58
C ALA A 349 35.18 14.74 -8.02
N GLY A 350 36.43 14.22 -8.23
CA GLY A 350 36.64 12.79 -8.50
C GLY A 350 36.21 12.34 -9.90
N ILE A 351 36.29 13.21 -10.91
CA ILE A 351 35.92 12.93 -12.30
C ILE A 351 36.86 11.90 -12.98
N ARG A 352 36.40 11.27 -14.08
CA ARG A 352 37.18 10.34 -14.89
C ARG A 352 38.23 11.09 -15.74
N ARG A 353 37.77 12.16 -16.41
CA ARG A 353 38.60 12.93 -17.35
C ARG A 353 38.09 14.37 -17.45
N LEU A 354 39.01 15.31 -17.41
CA LEU A 354 38.80 16.70 -17.77
C LEU A 354 39.48 16.98 -19.11
N VAL A 355 38.71 17.43 -20.09
CA VAL A 355 39.21 17.90 -21.37
C VAL A 355 39.03 19.41 -21.43
N ARG A 356 40.07 20.13 -21.83
CA ARG A 356 40.01 21.58 -22.04
C ARG A 356 39.95 21.92 -23.52
N MET A 357 39.19 22.93 -23.84
CA MET A 357 39.03 23.43 -25.18
C MET A 357 38.91 24.96 -25.18
N THR A 358 39.61 25.63 -26.07
CA THR A 358 39.43 27.08 -26.23
C THR A 358 38.07 27.36 -26.92
N SER A 359 37.47 28.52 -26.65
CA SER A 359 36.24 28.96 -27.26
C SER A 359 36.21 28.85 -28.79
N LYS A 360 37.31 29.27 -29.45
CA LYS A 360 37.47 29.16 -30.92
C LYS A 360 37.43 27.71 -31.41
N LYS A 361 38.09 26.80 -30.70
CA LYS A 361 38.12 25.38 -31.07
C LYS A 361 36.73 24.74 -30.87
N PHE A 362 36.05 25.12 -29.81
CA PHE A 362 34.70 24.67 -29.52
C PHE A 362 33.71 25.06 -30.64
N GLU A 363 33.67 26.35 -31.02
CA GLU A 363 32.76 26.84 -32.07
C GLU A 363 33.04 26.20 -33.44
N ASN A 364 34.32 25.95 -33.77
CA ASN A 364 34.70 25.33 -35.04
C ASN A 364 34.35 23.82 -35.10
N GLN A 365 34.32 23.12 -33.97
CA GLN A 365 34.03 21.68 -33.90
C GLN A 365 32.57 21.35 -33.49
N ALA A 366 31.87 22.28 -32.84
CA ALA A 366 30.58 22.09 -32.28
C ALA A 366 29.40 21.85 -33.25
N PRO A 367 29.40 22.38 -34.52
CA PRO A 367 28.17 22.38 -35.32
C PRO A 367 27.64 21.01 -35.73
N HIS A 368 28.47 19.98 -35.74
CA HIS A 368 28.10 18.69 -36.33
C HIS A 368 27.90 17.53 -35.34
N HIS A 369 28.26 17.67 -34.07
CA HIS A 369 28.35 16.54 -33.13
C HIS A 369 27.66 16.73 -31.77
N LEU A 370 26.86 17.78 -31.57
CA LEU A 370 26.08 18.00 -30.36
C LEU A 370 24.76 17.20 -30.42
N VAL A 371 24.85 15.95 -30.85
CA VAL A 371 23.70 15.04 -30.82
C VAL A 371 23.80 14.22 -29.55
N ARG A 372 22.77 14.37 -28.70
CA ARG A 372 22.38 13.43 -27.64
C ARG A 372 23.44 12.49 -27.11
N GLY A 373 24.05 12.88 -26.02
CA GLY A 373 24.88 11.99 -25.21
C GLY A 373 26.21 11.58 -25.84
N GLY A 374 26.59 12.16 -26.97
CA GLY A 374 27.76 11.74 -27.68
C GLY A 374 28.49 12.88 -28.37
N TRP A 375 29.52 13.40 -27.74
CA TRP A 375 30.61 14.06 -28.43
C TRP A 375 31.64 13.01 -28.76
N ASP A 376 31.46 12.35 -29.89
CA ASP A 376 32.24 11.17 -30.28
C ASP A 376 33.66 11.48 -30.76
N ALA A 377 34.12 12.72 -30.76
CA ALA A 377 35.13 13.00 -31.78
C ALA A 377 36.42 13.66 -31.33
N VAL A 378 36.65 14.00 -30.09
CA VAL A 378 37.92 14.70 -29.76
C VAL A 378 39.02 13.76 -29.31
N ASP A 379 38.70 12.59 -28.77
CA ASP A 379 39.70 11.64 -28.22
C ASP A 379 39.25 10.17 -28.21
N GLY A 380 38.63 9.67 -29.26
CA GLY A 380 38.33 8.23 -29.38
C GLY A 380 36.98 7.80 -28.88
N GLY A 381 35.95 8.60 -29.10
CA GLY A 381 34.58 8.06 -29.23
C GLY A 381 33.70 8.01 -27.96
N GLU A 382 34.02 8.71 -26.89
CA GLU A 382 33.11 8.74 -25.72
C GLU A 382 32.56 10.16 -25.45
N ALA A 383 31.29 10.23 -25.15
CA ALA A 383 30.51 11.43 -24.84
C ALA A 383 30.97 12.17 -23.57
N PHE A 384 30.79 13.50 -23.51
CA PHE A 384 30.90 14.28 -22.29
C PHE A 384 29.58 14.25 -21.52
N ASP A 385 29.66 14.17 -20.19
CA ASP A 385 28.52 14.17 -19.31
C ASP A 385 28.08 15.59 -18.93
N VAL A 386 29.07 16.51 -18.79
CA VAL A 386 28.84 17.92 -18.45
C VAL A 386 29.79 18.81 -19.22
N ILE A 387 29.31 19.96 -19.68
CA ILE A 387 30.12 21.02 -20.24
C ILE A 387 30.14 22.20 -19.27
N ILE A 388 31.33 22.72 -18.98
CA ILE A 388 31.53 23.97 -18.22
C ILE A 388 31.98 25.04 -19.17
N PHE A 389 31.27 26.15 -19.25
CA PHE A 389 31.65 27.34 -20.02
C PHE A 389 32.17 28.40 -19.05
N ASP A 390 33.37 28.84 -19.24
CA ASP A 390 34.03 29.90 -18.49
C ASP A 390 34.20 31.14 -19.37
N GLY A 391 33.36 32.16 -19.11
CA GLY A 391 33.33 33.42 -19.88
C GLY A 391 32.94 33.29 -21.37
N HIS A 392 32.38 32.15 -21.78
CA HIS A 392 32.03 31.89 -23.18
C HIS A 392 30.56 31.58 -23.39
N THR A 393 29.90 32.37 -24.22
CA THR A 393 28.53 32.13 -24.70
C THR A 393 28.56 31.33 -26.00
N PRO A 394 28.09 30.08 -26.05
CA PRO A 394 28.09 29.28 -27.29
C PRO A 394 27.10 29.86 -28.33
N GLN A 395 27.43 29.69 -29.62
CA GLN A 395 26.55 30.14 -30.71
C GLN A 395 25.22 29.35 -30.78
N ARG A 396 25.18 28.14 -30.27
CA ARG A 396 23.99 27.29 -30.19
C ARG A 396 23.85 26.72 -28.80
N VAL A 397 22.58 26.44 -28.40
CA VAL A 397 22.33 25.79 -27.11
C VAL A 397 22.88 24.37 -27.15
N PRO A 398 23.79 24.00 -26.23
CA PRO A 398 24.30 22.64 -26.15
C PRO A 398 23.19 21.65 -25.71
N MET A 399 23.18 20.47 -26.32
CA MET A 399 22.26 19.37 -25.95
C MET A 399 22.85 18.48 -24.84
N VAL A 400 23.78 19.03 -24.06
CA VAL A 400 24.44 18.39 -22.90
C VAL A 400 24.29 19.30 -21.71
N ASN A 401 24.00 18.72 -20.54
CA ASN A 401 23.88 19.48 -19.30
C ASN A 401 25.12 20.38 -19.08
N SER A 402 24.88 21.64 -18.75
CA SER A 402 25.93 22.62 -18.80
C SER A 402 25.93 23.58 -17.62
N LEU A 403 27.13 23.98 -17.18
CA LEU A 403 27.38 24.98 -16.15
C LEU A 403 28.10 26.21 -16.79
N TYR A 404 27.58 27.39 -16.57
CA TYR A 404 28.11 28.62 -17.14
C TYR A 404 28.57 29.58 -16.05
N PHE A 405 29.78 30.10 -16.18
CA PHE A 405 30.30 31.18 -15.36
C PHE A 405 30.54 32.43 -16.24
N GLY A 406 29.89 33.56 -15.87
CA GLY A 406 29.97 34.82 -16.62
C GLY A 406 29.43 34.75 -18.05
N ALA A 407 28.62 33.76 -18.37
CA ALA A 407 28.05 33.50 -19.68
C ALA A 407 26.68 32.85 -19.56
N VAL A 408 25.90 32.88 -20.65
CA VAL A 408 24.58 32.21 -20.74
C VAL A 408 24.41 31.59 -22.13
N PRO A 409 23.68 30.49 -22.27
CA PRO A 409 23.29 29.95 -23.57
C PRO A 409 22.31 30.87 -24.28
N PRO A 410 22.22 30.81 -25.64
CA PRO A 410 21.31 31.65 -26.44
C PRO A 410 19.87 31.11 -26.38
N ILE A 411 19.25 31.25 -25.20
CA ILE A 411 17.86 30.88 -24.93
C ILE A 411 17.03 32.15 -24.82
N GLU A 412 15.86 32.16 -25.46
CA GLU A 412 14.94 33.29 -25.42
C GLU A 412 14.52 33.65 -23.99
N GLY A 413 14.58 34.93 -23.64
CA GLY A 413 14.29 35.43 -22.30
C GLY A 413 15.44 35.30 -21.29
N LEU A 414 16.59 34.69 -21.67
CA LEU A 414 17.77 34.55 -20.83
C LEU A 414 18.87 35.53 -21.28
N ALA A 415 19.28 36.43 -20.39
CA ALA A 415 20.35 37.38 -20.69
C ALA A 415 21.04 37.86 -19.41
N ILE A 416 22.33 38.25 -19.52
CA ILE A 416 23.04 38.98 -18.49
C ILE A 416 22.91 40.48 -18.76
N LYS A 417 22.30 41.21 -17.82
CA LYS A 417 22.30 42.68 -17.82
C LYS A 417 23.44 43.17 -16.96
N PRO A 418 24.24 44.13 -17.46
CA PRO A 418 25.33 44.71 -16.69
C PRO A 418 24.80 45.37 -15.41
N SER A 419 25.59 45.39 -14.37
CA SER A 419 25.33 46.13 -13.15
C SER A 419 25.24 47.64 -13.44
N HIS A 420 24.45 48.36 -12.65
CA HIS A 420 24.36 49.82 -12.80
C HIS A 420 25.73 50.49 -12.54
N VAL A 421 25.98 51.62 -13.22
CA VAL A 421 27.23 52.37 -13.12
C VAL A 421 27.53 52.82 -11.68
N ASP A 422 26.47 53.13 -10.94
CA ASP A 422 26.55 53.57 -9.51
C ASP A 422 26.57 52.43 -8.50
N SER A 423 26.54 51.17 -8.97
CA SER A 423 26.62 50.01 -8.07
C SER A 423 28.00 49.84 -7.47
N PRO A 424 28.12 49.35 -6.22
CA PRO A 424 29.41 49.06 -5.62
C PRO A 424 30.24 48.12 -6.48
N ALA A 425 31.56 48.33 -6.48
CA ALA A 425 32.49 47.49 -7.24
C ALA A 425 32.49 46.02 -6.73
N SER A 426 32.03 45.80 -5.51
CA SER A 426 31.88 44.47 -4.92
C SER A 426 30.66 44.44 -3.98
N GLU A 427 29.95 43.34 -3.96
CA GLU A 427 28.80 43.13 -3.10
C GLU A 427 28.79 41.74 -2.47
N LEU A 428 28.21 41.65 -1.28
CA LEU A 428 27.88 40.37 -0.64
C LEU A 428 26.67 39.78 -1.30
N LEU A 429 26.62 38.47 -1.37
CA LEU A 429 25.48 37.70 -1.78
C LEU A 429 24.38 37.87 -0.72
N LEU A 430 23.15 38.20 -1.12
CA LEU A 430 22.05 38.49 -0.18
C LEU A 430 21.34 37.24 0.30
N ASP A 431 21.08 36.29 -0.62
CA ASP A 431 20.38 35.06 -0.29
C ASP A 431 20.68 33.96 -1.31
N TRP A 432 20.47 32.72 -0.91
CA TRP A 432 20.58 31.54 -1.79
C TRP A 432 19.59 30.45 -1.40
N SER A 433 19.21 29.64 -2.36
CA SER A 433 18.29 28.50 -2.17
C SER A 433 18.97 27.38 -1.39
N ARG A 434 18.79 27.32 -0.06
CA ARG A 434 19.46 26.34 0.83
C ARG A 434 18.98 24.91 0.64
N MET A 435 17.75 24.72 0.15
CA MET A 435 17.14 23.40 -0.06
C MET A 435 17.45 22.79 -1.43
N HIS A 436 18.11 23.55 -2.33
CA HIS A 436 18.40 23.05 -3.66
C HIS A 436 19.57 22.05 -3.65
N PRO A 437 19.55 20.97 -4.44
CA PRO A 437 20.64 19.98 -4.50
C PRO A 437 22.02 20.58 -4.81
N LEU A 438 22.08 21.60 -5.68
CA LEU A 438 23.32 22.28 -6.06
C LEU A 438 23.98 23.05 -4.91
N THR A 439 23.19 23.51 -3.95
CA THR A 439 23.62 24.35 -2.83
C THR A 439 23.71 23.59 -1.51
N ARG A 440 23.55 22.28 -1.57
CA ARG A 440 23.63 21.43 -0.38
C ARG A 440 25.04 21.50 0.25
N TYR A 441 25.10 21.80 1.55
CA TYR A 441 26.35 22.02 2.31
C TYR A 441 27.18 23.21 1.85
N VAL A 442 26.59 24.13 1.07
CA VAL A 442 27.23 25.35 0.60
C VAL A 442 26.83 26.51 1.53
N SER A 443 27.79 27.16 2.20
CA SER A 443 27.61 28.43 2.89
C SER A 443 28.22 29.55 2.01
N LEU A 444 27.45 30.63 1.83
CA LEU A 444 27.78 31.77 1.01
C LEU A 444 27.76 33.10 1.78
N ASP A 445 27.71 33.03 3.13
CA ASP A 445 27.53 34.19 4.00
C ASP A 445 28.64 35.25 3.82
N ASP A 446 29.89 34.81 3.49
CA ASP A 446 31.04 35.68 3.34
C ASP A 446 31.52 35.80 1.89
N VAL A 447 30.71 35.40 0.91
CA VAL A 447 31.11 35.42 -0.50
C VAL A 447 30.86 36.78 -1.10
N ILE A 448 31.95 37.41 -1.55
CA ILE A 448 31.95 38.70 -2.21
C ILE A 448 32.03 38.51 -3.72
N LEU A 449 31.06 39.07 -4.44
CA LEU A 449 31.01 39.13 -5.89
C LEU A 449 31.50 40.51 -6.38
N SER A 450 32.37 40.55 -7.38
CA SER A 450 32.81 41.80 -8.02
C SER A 450 31.96 42.10 -9.23
N ARG A 451 31.17 43.18 -9.15
CA ARG A 451 30.29 43.67 -10.21
C ARG A 451 29.45 42.56 -10.88
N PRO A 452 28.69 41.78 -10.12
CA PRO A 452 27.88 40.74 -10.74
C PRO A 452 26.79 41.41 -11.59
N GLY A 453 26.63 40.97 -12.82
CA GLY A 453 25.48 41.35 -13.64
C GLY A 453 24.21 40.75 -13.08
N ARG A 454 23.06 41.25 -13.51
CA ARG A 454 21.77 40.68 -13.18
C ARG A 454 21.30 39.74 -14.28
N LEU A 455 20.79 38.54 -13.92
CA LEU A 455 20.13 37.62 -14.86
C LEU A 455 18.72 38.09 -15.17
N THR A 456 18.35 38.15 -16.45
CA THR A 456 16.95 38.10 -16.89
C THR A 456 16.65 36.63 -17.15
N LEU A 457 15.55 36.13 -16.58
CA LEU A 457 15.23 34.71 -16.55
C LEU A 457 13.86 34.44 -17.20
N PRO A 458 13.68 33.34 -17.93
CA PRO A 458 12.36 32.87 -18.34
C PRO A 458 11.57 32.35 -17.13
N ASP A 459 10.23 32.30 -17.24
CA ASP A 459 9.31 31.95 -16.14
C ASP A 459 9.57 30.60 -15.47
N GLN A 460 10.21 29.67 -16.17
CA GLN A 460 10.48 28.30 -15.67
C GLN A 460 11.83 28.18 -14.95
N ALA A 461 12.63 29.24 -14.88
CA ALA A 461 13.95 29.21 -14.26
C ALA A 461 13.85 29.22 -12.72
N LYS A 462 14.68 28.45 -12.07
CA LYS A 462 14.82 28.40 -10.61
C LYS A 462 15.99 29.26 -10.18
N VAL A 463 15.74 30.30 -9.38
CA VAL A 463 16.79 31.16 -8.84
C VAL A 463 17.56 30.38 -7.76
N LEU A 464 18.90 30.38 -7.88
CA LEU A 464 19.80 29.76 -6.92
C LEU A 464 20.44 30.80 -5.99
N PHE A 465 20.98 31.90 -6.56
CA PHE A 465 21.64 32.98 -5.83
C PHE A 465 21.03 34.32 -6.17
N ILE A 466 20.86 35.16 -5.15
CA ILE A 466 20.31 36.50 -5.27
C ILE A 466 21.33 37.51 -4.78
N GLY A 467 21.77 38.40 -5.67
CA GLY A 467 22.56 39.58 -5.38
C GLY A 467 21.68 40.81 -5.15
N ARG A 468 22.30 41.97 -4.96
CA ARG A 468 21.60 43.24 -4.65
C ARG A 468 20.65 43.68 -5.75
N GLU A 469 20.99 43.48 -7.02
CA GLU A 469 20.21 43.93 -8.18
C GLU A 469 19.24 42.83 -8.70
N GLY A 470 19.26 41.65 -8.11
CA GLY A 470 18.42 40.52 -8.49
C GLY A 470 19.14 39.17 -8.65
N PRO A 471 18.59 38.24 -9.40
CA PRO A 471 19.19 36.93 -9.58
C PRO A 471 20.57 37.01 -10.22
N VAL A 472 21.56 36.33 -9.64
CA VAL A 472 22.94 36.24 -10.15
C VAL A 472 23.34 34.81 -10.55
N MET A 473 22.58 33.80 -10.08
CA MET A 473 22.72 32.42 -10.53
C MET A 473 21.33 31.73 -10.57
N ALA A 474 21.09 30.91 -11.59
CA ALA A 474 19.84 30.19 -11.77
C ALA A 474 20.07 28.85 -12.49
N GLU A 475 19.14 27.92 -12.25
CA GLU A 475 18.98 26.68 -13.03
C GLU A 475 17.76 26.80 -13.95
N LEU A 476 17.89 26.32 -15.17
CA LEU A 476 16.78 26.22 -16.13
C LEU A 476 16.88 24.93 -16.93
N VAL A 477 15.73 24.46 -17.41
CA VAL A 477 15.63 23.28 -18.28
C VAL A 477 15.12 23.72 -19.64
N HIS A 478 15.92 23.46 -20.68
CA HIS A 478 15.58 23.75 -22.06
C HIS A 478 15.67 22.46 -22.88
N GLU A 479 14.58 22.09 -23.56
CA GLU A 479 14.48 20.83 -24.34
C GLU A 479 14.91 19.56 -23.57
N GLY A 480 14.72 19.53 -22.25
CA GLY A 480 15.10 18.41 -21.39
C GLY A 480 16.57 18.40 -20.96
N VAL A 481 17.32 19.45 -21.27
CA VAL A 481 18.71 19.67 -20.87
C VAL A 481 18.76 20.69 -19.73
N HIS A 482 19.54 20.40 -18.70
CA HIS A 482 19.73 21.29 -17.56
C HIS A 482 20.88 22.26 -17.79
N HIS A 483 20.64 23.53 -17.58
CA HIS A 483 21.64 24.60 -17.68
C HIS A 483 21.66 25.35 -16.34
N VAL A 484 22.84 25.42 -15.71
CA VAL A 484 23.10 26.27 -14.56
C VAL A 484 23.90 27.47 -15.03
N VAL A 485 23.39 28.67 -14.83
CA VAL A 485 23.97 29.91 -15.36
C VAL A 485 24.33 30.89 -14.24
N SER A 486 25.48 31.53 -14.31
CA SER A 486 25.84 32.64 -13.44
C SER A 486 26.18 33.90 -14.24
N SER A 487 25.82 35.05 -13.69
CA SER A 487 26.07 36.36 -14.29
C SER A 487 27.49 36.89 -14.01
N PHE A 488 28.27 36.21 -13.17
CA PHE A 488 29.56 36.64 -12.72
C PHE A 488 30.67 35.67 -13.18
N ASP A 489 31.84 36.23 -13.46
CA ASP A 489 33.05 35.51 -13.78
C ASP A 489 33.76 35.05 -12.50
N ILE A 490 34.24 33.82 -12.48
CA ILE A 490 34.93 33.22 -11.33
C ILE A 490 36.23 33.94 -11.00
N LEU A 491 36.97 34.41 -11.99
CA LEU A 491 38.23 35.10 -11.79
C LEU A 491 38.08 36.48 -11.14
N HIS A 492 36.90 37.08 -11.25
CA HIS A 492 36.57 38.38 -10.69
C HIS A 492 35.82 38.28 -9.35
N THR A 493 35.86 37.13 -8.67
CA THR A 493 35.21 36.93 -7.37
C THR A 493 36.18 36.33 -6.36
N PHE A 494 35.88 36.48 -5.05
CA PHE A 494 36.64 35.81 -4.01
C PHE A 494 36.11 34.39 -3.69
N TRP A 495 35.02 33.98 -4.33
CA TRP A 495 34.37 32.68 -4.07
C TRP A 495 35.30 31.47 -4.32
N PRO A 496 36.16 31.41 -5.36
CA PRO A 496 37.09 30.30 -5.58
C PRO A 496 38.04 30.02 -4.42
N MET A 497 38.34 31.03 -3.60
CA MET A 497 39.20 30.89 -2.41
C MET A 497 38.42 30.37 -1.18
N HIS A 498 37.09 30.29 -1.27
CA HIS A 498 36.24 29.80 -0.23
C HIS A 498 35.94 28.30 -0.41
N VAL A 499 35.90 27.53 0.70
CA VAL A 499 35.67 26.09 0.68
C VAL A 499 34.32 25.70 0.04
N SER A 500 33.35 26.61 0.01
CA SER A 500 32.03 26.38 -0.60
C SER A 500 32.08 26.25 -2.13
N PHE A 501 33.12 26.81 -2.81
CA PHE A 501 33.24 26.73 -4.27
C PHE A 501 33.47 25.30 -4.77
N PRO A 502 34.50 24.56 -4.32
CA PRO A 502 34.67 23.17 -4.74
C PRO A 502 33.49 22.27 -4.31
N VAL A 503 32.82 22.56 -3.19
CA VAL A 503 31.60 21.84 -2.80
C VAL A 503 30.47 22.10 -3.79
N PHE A 504 30.25 23.36 -4.20
CA PHE A 504 29.25 23.70 -5.20
C PHE A 504 29.57 23.05 -6.56
N VAL A 505 30.81 23.12 -7.02
CA VAL A 505 31.23 22.50 -8.30
C VAL A 505 31.02 20.98 -8.24
N SER A 506 31.35 20.35 -7.13
CA SER A 506 31.09 18.91 -6.94
C SER A 506 29.61 18.58 -7.01
N ASN A 507 28.78 19.36 -6.31
CA ASN A 507 27.31 19.19 -6.35
C ASN A 507 26.74 19.41 -7.76
N ALA A 508 27.25 20.46 -8.46
CA ALA A 508 26.83 20.78 -9.82
C ALA A 508 27.17 19.65 -10.80
N LEU A 509 28.41 19.15 -10.73
CA LEU A 509 28.83 18.02 -11.58
C LEU A 509 28.03 16.75 -11.29
N GLN A 510 27.75 16.43 -10.03
CA GLN A 510 26.94 15.28 -9.66
C GLN A 510 25.52 15.44 -10.16
N ASN A 511 24.88 16.58 -9.93
CA ASN A 511 23.51 16.83 -10.36
C ASN A 511 23.36 16.86 -11.89
N LEU A 512 24.22 17.61 -12.58
CA LEU A 512 24.20 17.74 -14.04
C LEU A 512 24.66 16.45 -14.74
N GLY A 513 25.67 15.77 -14.20
CA GLY A 513 26.28 14.60 -14.86
C GLY A 513 25.57 13.28 -14.57
N LEU A 514 24.97 13.14 -13.40
CA LEU A 514 24.26 11.93 -12.98
C LEU A 514 22.74 12.09 -13.02
N GLY A 515 22.23 13.33 -13.03
CA GLY A 515 20.80 13.63 -13.06
C GLY A 515 20.04 12.97 -11.89
N ALA A 516 18.93 12.30 -12.17
CA ALA A 516 18.19 11.54 -11.16
C ALA A 516 19.01 10.39 -10.53
N MET A 517 20.19 10.06 -11.08
CA MET A 517 21.17 9.13 -10.51
C MET A 517 22.19 9.82 -9.59
N ALA A 518 22.05 11.14 -9.34
CA ALA A 518 22.99 11.92 -8.52
C ALA A 518 23.01 11.49 -7.05
N ASP A 519 21.94 10.95 -6.54
CA ASP A 519 22.00 10.15 -5.34
C ASP A 519 22.71 8.84 -5.70
N GLN A 520 23.96 8.68 -5.25
CA GLN A 520 24.70 7.41 -5.32
C GLN A 520 24.00 6.30 -4.49
N ALA A 521 22.82 6.57 -3.99
CA ALA A 521 21.87 5.64 -3.45
C ALA A 521 21.31 4.77 -4.59
N GLY A 522 21.13 3.50 -4.33
CA GLY A 522 20.54 2.60 -5.31
C GLY A 522 19.12 3.01 -5.68
N ILE A 523 18.68 2.59 -6.85
CA ILE A 523 17.32 2.79 -7.33
C ILE A 523 16.45 1.69 -6.75
N ALA A 524 15.49 2.06 -5.95
CA ALA A 524 14.43 1.21 -5.46
C ALA A 524 13.14 2.02 -5.37
N TYR A 525 12.04 1.39 -5.65
CA TYR A 525 10.71 1.96 -5.50
C TYR A 525 10.00 1.30 -4.32
N THR A 526 9.04 2.00 -3.75
CA THR A 526 8.08 1.40 -2.81
C THR A 526 6.74 1.21 -3.49
N THR A 527 5.95 0.28 -2.99
CA THR A 527 4.55 0.14 -3.40
C THR A 527 3.81 1.46 -3.20
N GLY A 528 2.84 1.76 -4.05
CA GLY A 528 2.14 3.06 -4.08
C GLY A 528 2.85 4.16 -4.87
N GLN A 529 4.16 4.07 -5.11
CA GLN A 529 4.90 5.04 -5.91
C GLN A 529 4.65 4.89 -7.41
N VAL A 530 4.70 6.01 -8.11
CA VAL A 530 4.64 6.13 -9.57
C VAL A 530 6.06 6.28 -10.09
N ALA A 531 6.47 5.46 -11.04
CA ALA A 531 7.78 5.59 -11.66
C ALA A 531 7.70 6.32 -13.00
N ALA A 532 8.58 7.29 -13.21
CA ALA A 532 8.81 7.95 -14.49
C ALA A 532 10.11 7.41 -15.10
N VAL A 533 9.96 6.61 -16.14
CA VAL A 533 11.08 5.91 -16.78
C VAL A 533 11.47 6.66 -18.06
N PRO A 534 12.73 7.08 -18.21
CA PRO A 534 13.24 7.62 -19.47
C PRO A 534 13.34 6.49 -20.50
N VAL A 535 12.93 6.77 -21.72
CA VAL A 535 12.92 5.79 -22.81
C VAL A 535 13.81 6.29 -23.94
N ALA A 536 14.76 5.45 -24.36
CA ALA A 536 15.60 5.72 -25.52
C ALA A 536 14.85 5.36 -26.83
N GLY A 537 15.17 6.08 -27.93
CA GLY A 537 14.61 5.80 -29.23
C GLY A 537 13.18 6.32 -29.46
N ASN A 538 12.52 5.75 -30.46
CA ASN A 538 11.17 6.13 -30.92
C ASN A 538 10.09 5.11 -30.51
N LEU A 539 10.24 4.52 -29.31
CA LEU A 539 9.23 3.58 -28.80
C LEU A 539 7.94 4.33 -28.49
N GLU A 540 6.83 3.77 -28.94
CA GLU A 540 5.48 4.28 -28.63
C GLU A 540 4.97 3.78 -27.29
N ARG A 541 5.41 2.59 -26.86
CA ARG A 541 4.96 1.92 -25.64
C ARG A 541 6.14 1.23 -24.93
N VAL A 542 6.07 1.19 -23.61
CA VAL A 542 7.00 0.44 -22.76
C VAL A 542 6.24 -0.65 -22.01
N ARG A 543 6.78 -1.85 -22.05
CA ARG A 543 6.22 -3.02 -21.36
C ARG A 543 7.18 -3.53 -20.31
N TYR A 544 6.64 -3.75 -19.10
CA TYR A 544 7.34 -4.41 -18.01
C TYR A 544 6.66 -5.73 -17.68
N ARG A 545 7.48 -6.75 -17.47
CA ARG A 545 7.09 -8.06 -16.93
C ARG A 545 7.52 -8.14 -15.48
N GLY A 546 6.64 -8.60 -14.60
CA GLY A 546 6.89 -8.71 -13.18
C GLY A 546 5.67 -9.32 -12.48
N PRO A 547 5.50 -9.07 -11.17
CA PRO A 547 4.34 -9.55 -10.41
C PRO A 547 2.99 -9.12 -11.03
N LEU A 548 2.96 -7.92 -11.63
CA LEU A 548 1.88 -7.44 -12.48
C LEU A 548 2.49 -6.90 -13.78
N ALA A 549 1.95 -7.33 -14.91
CA ALA A 549 2.37 -6.82 -16.21
C ALA A 549 1.90 -5.37 -16.39
N MET A 550 2.80 -4.50 -16.85
CA MET A 550 2.52 -3.10 -17.13
C MET A 550 2.79 -2.80 -18.60
N ASP A 551 1.88 -2.09 -19.27
CA ASP A 551 2.01 -1.62 -20.64
C ASP A 551 1.55 -0.15 -20.73
N LYS A 552 2.51 0.78 -20.97
CA LYS A 552 2.27 2.23 -20.91
C LYS A 552 2.76 2.95 -22.16
N PRO A 553 2.02 3.96 -22.62
CA PRO A 553 2.45 4.80 -23.74
C PRO A 553 3.64 5.67 -23.32
N VAL A 554 4.52 5.91 -24.26
CA VAL A 554 5.65 6.85 -24.13
C VAL A 554 5.22 8.24 -24.59
N ARG A 555 5.40 9.25 -23.74
CA ARG A 555 5.16 10.65 -24.08
C ARG A 555 6.43 11.46 -23.79
N MET A 556 6.88 12.30 -24.74
CA MET A 556 8.09 13.12 -24.56
C MET A 556 9.29 12.31 -24.06
N ARG A 557 9.48 11.08 -24.57
CA ARG A 557 10.55 10.15 -24.18
C ARG A 557 10.54 9.72 -22.72
N LYS A 558 9.39 9.79 -22.07
CA LYS A 558 9.17 9.28 -20.70
C LYS A 558 7.94 8.40 -20.71
N ALA A 559 8.01 7.27 -20.04
CA ALA A 559 6.85 6.46 -19.71
C ALA A 559 6.55 6.64 -18.23
N THR A 560 5.31 7.04 -17.92
CA THR A 560 4.84 7.09 -16.53
C THR A 560 4.11 5.79 -16.26
N LEU A 561 4.68 4.98 -15.38
CA LEU A 561 4.06 3.74 -14.90
C LEU A 561 3.00 4.07 -13.86
N ASP A 562 2.00 3.20 -13.74
CA ASP A 562 1.04 3.31 -12.63
C ASP A 562 1.74 3.07 -11.28
N ALA A 563 1.08 3.47 -10.21
CA ALA A 563 1.53 3.14 -8.87
C ALA A 563 1.67 1.62 -8.70
N PHE A 564 2.82 1.19 -8.18
CA PHE A 564 3.09 -0.23 -7.96
C PHE A 564 2.14 -0.79 -6.89
N VAL A 565 1.48 -1.90 -7.22
CA VAL A 565 0.51 -2.57 -6.34
C VAL A 565 1.12 -3.78 -5.66
N ARG A 566 2.15 -4.40 -6.27
CA ARG A 566 2.83 -5.59 -5.77
C ARG A 566 4.32 -5.35 -5.66
N THR A 567 4.94 -5.91 -4.63
CA THR A 567 6.39 -5.98 -4.46
C THR A 567 7.02 -6.94 -5.46
N GLY A 568 8.32 -6.77 -5.72
CA GLY A 568 9.11 -7.62 -6.60
C GLY A 568 9.86 -6.84 -7.67
N ILE A 569 10.45 -7.56 -8.61
CA ILE A 569 11.29 -6.97 -9.66
C ILE A 569 10.51 -6.92 -10.97
N TYR A 570 10.35 -5.71 -11.50
CA TYR A 570 9.73 -5.47 -12.80
C TYR A 570 10.83 -5.31 -13.85
N VAL A 571 10.84 -6.16 -14.86
CA VAL A 571 11.85 -6.20 -15.92
C VAL A 571 11.27 -5.67 -17.22
N ALA A 572 11.94 -4.71 -17.84
CA ALA A 572 11.56 -4.18 -19.15
C ALA A 572 11.69 -5.27 -20.22
N VAL A 573 10.71 -5.37 -21.10
CA VAL A 573 10.73 -6.37 -22.19
C VAL A 573 11.62 -5.91 -23.32
N GLU A 574 11.59 -4.61 -23.66
CA GLU A 574 12.37 -4.01 -24.76
C GLU A 574 12.60 -2.50 -24.52
N GLY A 575 13.70 -1.98 -25.04
CA GLY A 575 13.87 -0.55 -25.36
C GLY A 575 14.00 0.39 -24.19
N VAL A 576 14.32 -0.12 -23.02
CA VAL A 576 14.66 0.67 -21.85
C VAL A 576 16.11 0.41 -21.48
N ASP A 577 16.90 1.48 -21.44
CA ASP A 577 18.31 1.37 -21.09
C ASP A 577 18.51 1.20 -19.58
N PRO A 578 19.58 0.49 -19.15
CA PRO A 578 19.96 0.48 -17.74
C PRO A 578 20.17 1.91 -17.21
N PRO A 579 19.80 2.19 -15.97
CA PRO A 579 19.38 1.25 -14.92
C PRO A 579 17.86 1.04 -14.82
N PHE A 580 17.08 1.51 -15.77
CA PHE A 580 15.62 1.40 -15.71
C PHE A 580 15.07 0.13 -16.38
N ASP A 581 15.95 -0.74 -16.87
CA ASP A 581 15.62 -2.07 -17.39
C ASP A 581 15.05 -3.00 -16.31
N ARG A 582 15.38 -2.74 -15.04
CA ARG A 582 14.85 -3.46 -13.87
C ARG A 582 14.41 -2.46 -12.81
N LEU A 583 13.18 -2.61 -12.34
CA LEU A 583 12.61 -1.75 -11.30
C LEU A 583 12.32 -2.60 -10.06
N PRO A 584 13.18 -2.59 -9.06
CA PRO A 584 12.92 -3.24 -7.78
C PRO A 584 11.89 -2.44 -6.99
N VAL A 585 10.86 -3.12 -6.50
CA VAL A 585 9.75 -2.55 -5.72
C VAL A 585 9.63 -3.29 -4.41
N ASN A 586 9.68 -2.56 -3.30
CA ASN A 586 9.65 -3.10 -1.94
C ASN A 586 8.47 -2.53 -1.15
N LEU A 587 8.17 -3.13 0.00
CA LEU A 587 7.20 -2.58 0.95
C LEU A 587 7.84 -1.48 1.80
N LEU A 588 8.88 -1.78 2.57
CA LEU A 588 9.66 -0.87 3.44
C LEU A 588 8.80 0.03 4.36
N ASP A 589 7.77 -0.54 4.97
CA ASP A 589 6.86 0.16 5.88
C ASP A 589 6.82 -0.56 7.24
N SER A 590 7.22 0.14 8.30
CA SER A 590 7.25 -0.44 9.65
C SER A 590 5.87 -0.63 10.26
N LEU A 591 4.84 0.10 9.81
CA LEU A 591 3.47 -0.11 10.27
C LEU A 591 2.88 -1.37 9.66
N GLU A 592 3.13 -1.61 8.38
CA GLU A 592 2.66 -2.81 7.68
C GLU A 592 3.39 -4.08 8.16
N SER A 593 4.67 -3.96 8.54
CA SER A 593 5.44 -5.08 9.10
C SER A 593 5.12 -5.34 10.58
N SER A 594 4.41 -4.42 11.26
CA SER A 594 3.93 -4.62 12.63
C SER A 594 2.54 -5.25 12.58
N LEU A 595 2.49 -6.55 12.77
CA LEU A 595 1.26 -7.34 12.64
C LEU A 595 0.39 -7.38 13.91
N CYS A 596 0.88 -6.94 15.08
CA CYS A 596 0.07 -6.90 16.29
C CYS A 596 -1.10 -5.92 16.08
N PRO A 597 -2.38 -6.36 16.02
CA PRO A 597 -3.49 -5.49 15.69
C PRO A 597 -3.69 -4.38 16.74
N ALA A 598 -4.11 -3.20 16.31
CA ALA A 598 -4.44 -2.11 17.22
C ALA A 598 -5.76 -2.39 17.95
N ASP A 599 -5.79 -2.09 19.26
CA ASP A 599 -7.03 -2.21 20.04
C ASP A 599 -7.96 -1.01 19.84
N VAL A 600 -7.39 0.12 19.45
CA VAL A 600 -8.11 1.39 19.30
C VAL A 600 -7.67 2.07 18.01
N LEU A 601 -8.62 2.62 17.30
CA LEU A 601 -8.40 3.46 16.12
C LEU A 601 -8.72 4.92 16.48
N GLU A 602 -7.69 5.77 16.48
CA GLU A 602 -7.83 7.19 16.80
C GLU A 602 -7.84 8.02 15.50
N VAL A 603 -8.97 8.64 15.20
CA VAL A 603 -9.12 9.50 14.01
C VAL A 603 -9.48 10.92 14.48
N GLY A 604 -8.49 11.79 14.59
CA GLY A 604 -8.69 13.14 15.12
C GLY A 604 -9.19 13.12 16.55
N THR A 605 -10.44 13.53 16.77
CA THR A 605 -11.10 13.51 18.11
C THR A 605 -11.95 12.26 18.36
N ILE A 606 -12.10 11.41 17.34
CA ILE A 606 -12.92 10.20 17.42
C ILE A 606 -12.03 9.03 17.82
N VAL A 607 -12.43 8.34 18.89
CA VAL A 607 -11.79 7.13 19.39
C VAL A 607 -12.75 5.97 19.16
N ALA A 608 -12.39 5.02 18.30
CA ALA A 608 -13.16 3.83 18.05
C ALA A 608 -12.45 2.61 18.66
N GLU A 609 -13.05 2.01 19.66
CA GLU A 609 -12.54 0.77 20.25
C GLU A 609 -12.72 -0.39 19.28
N GLY A 610 -11.70 -1.23 19.18
CA GLY A 610 -11.71 -2.43 18.37
C GLY A 610 -12.74 -3.43 18.89
N GLN A 611 -13.81 -3.61 18.16
CA GLN A 611 -14.71 -4.71 18.41
C GLN A 611 -14.07 -5.95 17.83
N ALA A 612 -13.56 -6.83 18.69
CA ALA A 612 -13.27 -8.20 18.26
C ALA A 612 -14.52 -8.73 17.58
N ARG A 613 -14.37 -9.42 16.46
CA ARG A 613 -15.47 -10.01 15.70
C ARG A 613 -16.48 -10.60 16.66
N SER A 614 -17.48 -9.82 17.07
CA SER A 614 -18.69 -10.38 17.62
C SER A 614 -19.36 -11.03 16.41
N VAL A 615 -19.05 -12.30 16.19
CA VAL A 615 -20.01 -13.14 15.51
C VAL A 615 -21.32 -12.79 16.20
N ALA A 616 -22.19 -12.03 15.54
CA ALA A 616 -23.57 -11.95 15.98
C ALA A 616 -24.02 -13.39 15.97
N ILE A 617 -23.89 -14.04 17.13
CA ILE A 617 -24.34 -15.40 17.33
C ILE A 617 -25.83 -15.27 17.04
N HIS A 618 -26.18 -15.63 15.82
CA HIS A 618 -27.54 -15.87 15.48
C HIS A 618 -27.97 -16.92 16.51
N ARG A 619 -28.64 -16.47 17.57
CA ARG A 619 -29.08 -17.37 18.63
C ARG A 619 -30.04 -18.33 17.98
N GLU A 620 -29.49 -19.41 17.44
CA GLU A 620 -30.25 -20.52 16.91
C GLU A 620 -31.05 -21.07 18.06
N VAL A 621 -32.38 -20.92 17.99
CA VAL A 621 -33.28 -21.38 19.03
C VAL A 621 -33.70 -22.84 18.82
N TRP A 622 -33.14 -23.52 17.80
CA TRP A 622 -33.44 -24.92 17.52
C TRP A 622 -33.15 -25.88 18.70
N PRO A 623 -32.13 -25.67 19.58
CA PRO A 623 -31.92 -26.58 20.71
C PRO A 623 -33.13 -26.60 21.69
N TRP A 624 -33.79 -25.45 21.87
CA TRP A 624 -34.95 -25.35 22.71
C TRP A 624 -36.15 -26.19 22.19
N PHE A 625 -36.30 -26.31 20.87
CA PHE A 625 -37.33 -27.14 20.25
C PHE A 625 -36.98 -28.64 20.40
N ILE A 626 -35.72 -29.03 20.43
CA ILE A 626 -35.33 -30.42 20.75
C ILE A 626 -35.63 -30.74 22.22
N TRP A 627 -35.29 -29.83 23.15
CA TRP A 627 -35.63 -30.02 24.56
C TRP A 627 -37.13 -30.07 24.78
N ALA A 628 -37.89 -29.26 24.08
CA ALA A 628 -39.37 -29.30 24.10
C ALA A 628 -39.87 -30.65 23.57
N ALA A 629 -39.35 -31.14 22.44
CA ALA A 629 -39.72 -32.47 21.92
C ALA A 629 -39.42 -33.58 22.89
N LEU A 630 -38.26 -33.54 23.55
CA LEU A 630 -37.88 -34.53 24.57
C LEU A 630 -38.78 -34.50 25.80
N GLY A 631 -39.14 -33.29 26.26
CA GLY A 631 -40.10 -33.12 27.36
C GLY A 631 -41.49 -33.67 27.03
N ILE A 632 -41.98 -33.42 25.80
CA ILE A 632 -43.26 -33.94 25.33
C ILE A 632 -43.22 -35.47 25.19
N LEU A 633 -42.08 -36.04 24.74
CA LEU A 633 -41.88 -37.49 24.65
C LEU A 633 -41.89 -38.16 26.03
N MET A 634 -41.30 -37.55 27.06
CA MET A 634 -41.39 -38.02 28.44
C MET A 634 -42.85 -38.00 28.96
N LEU A 635 -43.60 -36.95 28.61
CA LEU A 635 -45.00 -36.83 28.99
C LEU A 635 -45.84 -37.90 28.27
N GLU A 636 -45.55 -38.17 26.98
CA GLU A 636 -46.19 -39.25 26.23
C GLU A 636 -45.92 -40.61 26.87
N TRP A 637 -44.67 -40.87 27.23
CA TRP A 637 -44.25 -42.10 27.90
C TRP A 637 -44.94 -42.27 29.25
N PHE A 638 -45.04 -41.20 30.05
CA PHE A 638 -45.76 -41.21 31.33
C PHE A 638 -47.23 -41.48 31.14
N VAL A 639 -47.92 -40.88 30.19
CA VAL A 639 -49.29 -41.10 29.85
C VAL A 639 -49.49 -42.53 29.33
N TYR A 640 -48.55 -43.05 28.54
CA TYR A 640 -48.57 -44.41 28.02
C TYR A 640 -48.38 -45.46 29.12
N THR A 641 -47.41 -45.30 30.02
CA THR A 641 -47.18 -46.26 31.13
C THR A 641 -48.28 -46.28 32.12
N ARG A 642 -48.87 -45.13 32.49
CA ARG A 642 -50.11 -45.13 33.34
C ARG A 642 -51.27 -45.85 32.70
N ARG A 643 -51.29 -46.00 31.38
CA ARG A 643 -52.33 -46.75 30.66
C ARG A 643 -52.15 -48.27 30.75
N MET A 644 -50.97 -48.76 31.05
CA MET A 644 -50.66 -50.17 31.17
C MET A 644 -50.95 -50.73 32.60
N TYR A 645 -51.09 -49.84 33.61
CA TYR A 645 -51.37 -50.21 35.00
C TYR A 645 -52.82 -49.98 35.44
N LEU A 646 -53.70 -49.61 34.50
CA LEU A 646 -55.13 -49.53 34.64
C LEU A 646 -55.82 -50.46 33.61
#